data_a9460b4ca890c4a0fc81ae8194f9cb40
#
_entry.id   a9460b4ca890c4a0fc81ae8194f9cb40
#
_cell.length_a   1.000
_cell.length_b   1.000
_cell.length_c   1.000
_cell.angle_alpha   90.00
_cell.angle_beta   90.00
_cell.angle_gamma   90.00
#
_symmetry.space_group_name_H-M   'P 1'
#
loop_
_entity.id
_entity.type
_entity.pdbx_description
1 polymer ?
#
loop_
_entity_poly.entity_id
_entity_poly.type
_entity_poly.pdbx_seq_one_letter_code
_entity_poly.pdbx_strand_id
1 'polypeptide(L)'
;MIKVGKWIAKHKILIIIIGIALLIPSYLGMAATRINYDVLSYLPDTLETVDGQDIMVDQFGMGAFSMIVVEDMELKDVAALKEKIEAVDHVKKVLWYDSVLDVSVPVEMLPKDLREAFFNGDATMMIALFDNTTSSETSMEAVTQIRKITSKNCFVSGMTGIVTDIKQIALKEMPIYVVIASCLSLIVLLLAMDSLVVPVLFLLCIGVAVLYNLGSNIFLGQISYITQALTAVLQLGVTMDYSIFLLNSYEENKKRFEGDKERAMAHAINATFKSVIGSSITTVAGFIALCFMTFSLGRDMGIVMAKGVVIGVLCCVTLLPALVLTFDGAIEKTTHKPLLPSFDKASAFITKHYKVWLIIFLVMLFPAIHGNNNLKNYYNIDKSLPSTLDSNVANAKLQETFDMNNVHMVLLKKGLTSKEKTEMLDQIKDVDGVKWALGMDSFVGAAFPDTMIPSNLKKMLESDEYEMEFICSKYKTATDEVNNQIDEIQKIVKGYSPESMVIGEAPLTKDLQDVTDVDLKTVNTISILAIFIIIMVVFKSISLPFILVAVIEFAIFVNMSVPYYQGKEVVFVASIVIGCIQLGATVDYAILMTSRYQKERGLGKSKKESIAIAHKTSMKSIVISGCSFFSATFGVGLYTQVDMIGSITNLLSRGAVISTLVVLFILPAMFMIFDSLICHTSIGFAKKKPAKEKKQ
;
A
#
# COMPACT_ATOMS: atom_id res chain seq x y z
N MET A 1 22.06 -20.90 -20.66
CA MET A 1 21.20 -21.41 -19.57
C MET A 1 21.30 -22.93 -19.36
N ILE A 2 21.36 -23.79 -20.38
CA ILE A 2 21.50 -25.26 -20.17
C ILE A 2 22.74 -25.60 -19.34
N LYS A 3 23.90 -24.95 -19.57
CA LYS A 3 25.12 -25.17 -18.76
C LYS A 3 24.90 -24.78 -17.29
N VAL A 4 24.18 -23.68 -17.03
CA VAL A 4 23.82 -23.24 -15.67
C VAL A 4 22.87 -24.24 -15.03
N GLY A 5 21.85 -24.72 -15.76
CA GLY A 5 20.92 -25.73 -15.26
C GLY A 5 21.62 -27.07 -14.91
N LYS A 6 22.57 -27.49 -15.70
CA LYS A 6 23.41 -28.69 -15.37
C LYS A 6 24.26 -28.45 -14.14
N TRP A 7 24.82 -27.26 -13.96
CA TRP A 7 25.60 -26.91 -12.78
C TRP A 7 24.75 -26.93 -11.52
N ILE A 8 23.54 -26.35 -11.58
CA ILE A 8 22.55 -26.33 -10.48
C ILE A 8 22.16 -27.75 -10.10
N ALA A 9 21.83 -28.61 -11.09
CA ALA A 9 21.44 -30.00 -10.85
C ALA A 9 22.56 -30.81 -10.18
N LYS A 10 23.80 -30.58 -10.60
CA LYS A 10 24.99 -31.28 -10.04
C LYS A 10 25.31 -30.81 -8.61
N HIS A 11 25.12 -29.54 -8.28
CA HIS A 11 25.51 -28.96 -6.99
C HIS A 11 24.28 -28.64 -6.10
N LYS A 12 23.19 -29.40 -6.22
CA LYS A 12 21.92 -29.20 -5.51
C LYS A 12 22.06 -29.03 -3.99
N ILE A 13 22.88 -29.89 -3.35
CA ILE A 13 23.11 -29.84 -1.89
C ILE A 13 23.83 -28.53 -1.48
N LEU A 14 24.85 -28.12 -2.25
CA LEU A 14 25.58 -26.89 -2.00
C LEU A 14 24.64 -25.65 -2.08
N ILE A 15 23.73 -25.63 -3.06
CA ILE A 15 22.76 -24.55 -3.24
C ILE A 15 21.81 -24.48 -2.04
N ILE A 16 21.34 -25.64 -1.54
CA ILE A 16 20.48 -25.68 -0.35
C ILE A 16 21.23 -25.16 0.89
N ILE A 17 22.51 -25.60 1.08
CA ILE A 17 23.32 -25.13 2.21
C ILE A 17 23.53 -23.61 2.14
N ILE A 18 23.88 -23.07 0.97
CA ILE A 18 24.03 -21.62 0.77
C ILE A 18 22.71 -20.92 1.04
N GLY A 19 21.58 -21.47 0.53
CA GLY A 19 20.25 -20.93 0.78
C GLY A 19 19.92 -20.86 2.27
N ILE A 20 20.23 -21.90 3.05
CA ILE A 20 20.02 -21.89 4.50
C ILE A 20 20.97 -20.90 5.20
N ALA A 21 22.24 -20.87 4.80
CA ALA A 21 23.22 -19.96 5.39
C ALA A 21 22.86 -18.48 5.21
N LEU A 22 22.27 -18.11 4.06
CA LEU A 22 21.82 -16.75 3.79
C LEU A 22 20.58 -16.34 4.59
N LEU A 23 19.85 -17.26 5.23
CA LEU A 23 18.74 -16.93 6.12
C LEU A 23 19.20 -16.17 7.36
N ILE A 24 20.42 -16.47 7.86
CA ILE A 24 20.95 -15.81 9.07
C ILE A 24 21.11 -14.29 8.85
N PRO A 25 21.90 -13.82 7.86
CA PRO A 25 22.02 -12.39 7.62
C PRO A 25 20.70 -11.76 7.19
N SER A 26 19.80 -12.48 6.51
CA SER A 26 18.48 -11.97 6.14
C SER A 26 17.60 -11.75 7.36
N TYR A 27 17.60 -12.65 8.33
CA TYR A 27 16.85 -12.46 9.58
C TYR A 27 17.40 -11.27 10.39
N LEU A 28 18.72 -11.14 10.50
CA LEU A 28 19.35 -10.02 11.18
C LEU A 28 19.03 -8.68 10.48
N GLY A 29 19.06 -8.65 9.15
CA GLY A 29 18.70 -7.48 8.37
C GLY A 29 17.22 -7.10 8.52
N MET A 30 16.32 -8.07 8.55
CA MET A 30 14.90 -7.85 8.80
C MET A 30 14.65 -7.25 10.19
N ALA A 31 15.34 -7.78 11.23
CA ALA A 31 15.21 -7.29 12.59
C ALA A 31 15.80 -5.87 12.78
N ALA A 32 16.81 -5.51 11.99
CA ALA A 32 17.46 -4.21 12.03
C ALA A 32 16.79 -3.15 11.14
N THR A 33 15.88 -3.54 10.26
CA THR A 33 15.16 -2.59 9.39
C THR A 33 14.12 -1.82 10.20
N ARG A 34 14.19 -0.49 10.19
CA ARG A 34 13.20 0.37 10.84
C ARG A 34 11.88 0.34 10.08
N ILE A 35 10.77 0.20 10.82
CA ILE A 35 9.42 0.27 10.25
C ILE A 35 8.79 1.60 10.60
N ASN A 36 8.33 2.30 9.59
CA ASN A 36 7.64 3.57 9.73
C ASN A 36 6.12 3.34 9.70
N TYR A 37 5.43 3.83 10.73
CA TYR A 37 3.98 3.67 10.91
C TYR A 37 3.20 4.94 10.56
N ASP A 38 3.88 6.05 10.32
CA ASP A 38 3.29 7.33 9.95
C ASP A 38 3.29 7.50 8.43
N VAL A 39 2.11 7.46 7.83
CA VAL A 39 1.94 7.58 6.37
C VAL A 39 2.20 9.02 5.91
N LEU A 40 1.92 10.03 6.72
CA LEU A 40 2.13 11.44 6.36
C LEU A 40 3.62 11.79 6.22
N SER A 41 4.48 11.08 6.93
CA SER A 41 5.94 11.26 6.81
C SER A 41 6.56 10.86 5.45
N TYR A 42 5.74 10.35 4.52
CA TYR A 42 6.14 10.05 3.15
C TYR A 42 5.80 11.18 2.15
N LEU A 43 5.24 12.29 2.64
CA LEU A 43 5.07 13.49 1.83
C LEU A 43 6.43 14.09 1.43
N PRO A 44 6.52 14.75 0.27
CA PRO A 44 7.79 15.33 -0.17
C PRO A 44 8.20 16.54 0.69
N ASP A 45 9.50 16.64 0.99
CA ASP A 45 10.10 17.72 1.79
C ASP A 45 9.97 19.11 1.15
N THR A 46 9.47 19.20 -0.09
CA THR A 46 9.26 20.46 -0.80
C THR A 46 7.94 21.16 -0.44
N LEU A 47 7.10 20.51 0.35
CA LEU A 47 5.82 21.09 0.80
C LEU A 47 6.02 21.98 2.02
N GLU A 48 5.35 23.14 2.03
CA GLU A 48 5.43 24.09 3.16
C GLU A 48 4.99 23.45 4.48
N THR A 49 4.04 22.52 4.45
CA THR A 49 3.55 21.82 5.64
C THR A 49 4.60 20.87 6.23
N VAL A 50 5.42 20.25 5.39
CA VAL A 50 6.53 19.36 5.81
C VAL A 50 7.71 20.21 6.31
N ASP A 51 8.10 21.27 5.56
CA ASP A 51 9.15 22.21 5.97
C ASP A 51 8.79 22.86 7.33
N GLY A 52 7.53 23.24 7.53
CA GLY A 52 7.05 23.77 8.80
C GLY A 52 7.13 22.75 9.96
N GLN A 53 6.93 21.44 9.70
CA GLN A 53 7.17 20.41 10.72
C GLN A 53 8.65 20.32 11.11
N ASP A 54 9.56 20.42 10.14
CA ASP A 54 10.99 20.42 10.41
C ASP A 54 11.41 21.64 11.22
N ILE A 55 10.85 22.82 10.89
CA ILE A 55 11.05 24.06 11.68
C ILE A 55 10.54 23.86 13.13
N MET A 56 9.40 23.19 13.33
CA MET A 56 8.92 22.88 14.68
C MET A 56 9.90 22.03 15.48
N VAL A 57 10.48 21.02 14.85
CA VAL A 57 11.49 20.16 15.51
C VAL A 57 12.78 20.96 15.79
N ASP A 58 13.30 21.65 14.79
CA ASP A 58 14.62 22.27 14.88
C ASP A 58 14.64 23.53 15.73
N GLN A 59 13.63 24.40 15.58
CA GLN A 59 13.62 25.71 16.23
C GLN A 59 12.81 25.72 17.54
N PHE A 60 11.72 24.95 17.62
CA PHE A 60 10.90 24.88 18.83
C PHE A 60 11.22 23.63 19.66
N GLY A 61 11.94 22.65 19.06
CA GLY A 61 12.24 21.35 19.66
C GLY A 61 10.97 20.56 19.99
N MET A 62 9.92 20.71 19.20
CA MET A 62 8.63 20.05 19.31
C MET A 62 8.31 19.38 17.99
N GLY A 63 8.26 18.05 17.97
CA GLY A 63 8.02 17.29 16.73
C GLY A 63 6.62 16.70 16.63
N ALA A 64 5.93 16.57 17.75
CA ALA A 64 4.58 16.01 17.82
C ALA A 64 3.85 16.47 19.07
N PHE A 65 2.51 16.31 19.06
CA PHE A 65 1.69 16.57 20.22
C PHE A 65 0.52 15.57 20.33
N SER A 66 -0.04 15.49 21.54
CA SER A 66 -1.30 14.78 21.82
C SER A 66 -2.19 15.63 22.69
N MET A 67 -3.49 15.62 22.41
CA MET A 67 -4.48 16.22 23.27
C MET A 67 -5.01 15.18 24.25
N ILE A 68 -5.09 15.52 25.52
CA ILE A 68 -5.53 14.65 26.60
C ILE A 68 -6.80 15.24 27.20
N VAL A 69 -7.93 14.59 26.96
CA VAL A 69 -9.20 14.93 27.59
C VAL A 69 -9.30 14.21 28.93
N VAL A 70 -9.60 14.94 29.99
CA VAL A 70 -9.81 14.42 31.34
C VAL A 70 -11.21 14.77 31.78
N GLU A 71 -12.01 13.76 32.15
CA GLU A 71 -13.39 13.91 32.61
C GLU A 71 -13.50 13.55 34.11
N ASP A 72 -14.43 14.18 34.81
CA ASP A 72 -14.79 13.85 36.22
C ASP A 72 -13.61 13.81 37.19
N MET A 73 -12.66 14.75 37.09
CA MET A 73 -11.48 14.83 37.99
C MET A 73 -11.36 16.23 38.58
N GLU A 74 -11.03 16.30 39.88
CA GLU A 74 -10.78 17.60 40.53
C GLU A 74 -9.54 18.29 39.92
N LEU A 75 -9.57 19.62 39.77
CA LEU A 75 -8.45 20.38 39.20
C LEU A 75 -7.10 20.13 39.85
N LYS A 76 -7.09 19.89 41.17
CA LYS A 76 -5.89 19.54 41.90
C LYS A 76 -5.29 18.19 41.47
N ASP A 77 -6.16 17.21 41.19
CA ASP A 77 -5.73 15.89 40.75
C ASP A 77 -5.30 15.95 39.28
N VAL A 78 -5.93 16.79 38.47
CA VAL A 78 -5.49 17.08 37.09
C VAL A 78 -4.11 17.71 37.09
N ALA A 79 -3.83 18.67 37.98
CA ALA A 79 -2.49 19.26 38.11
C ALA A 79 -1.43 18.20 38.51
N ALA A 80 -1.76 17.32 39.45
CA ALA A 80 -0.88 16.21 39.83
C ALA A 80 -0.67 15.19 38.71
N LEU A 81 -1.71 14.94 37.88
CA LEU A 81 -1.62 14.11 36.69
C LEU A 81 -0.72 14.78 35.63
N LYS A 82 -0.86 16.07 35.41
CA LYS A 82 -0.02 16.85 34.49
C LYS A 82 1.47 16.68 34.85
N GLU A 83 1.84 16.85 36.12
CA GLU A 83 3.23 16.66 36.58
C GLU A 83 3.74 15.23 36.27
N LYS A 84 2.91 14.22 36.47
CA LYS A 84 3.26 12.83 36.13
C LYS A 84 3.46 12.63 34.65
N ILE A 85 2.64 13.27 33.78
CA ILE A 85 2.79 13.20 32.34
C ILE A 85 4.06 13.93 31.90
N GLU A 86 4.35 15.10 32.47
CA GLU A 86 5.60 15.83 32.20
C GLU A 86 6.85 15.08 32.59
N ALA A 87 6.76 14.18 33.60
CA ALA A 87 7.87 13.33 34.02
C ALA A 87 8.10 12.10 33.11
N VAL A 88 7.26 11.86 32.13
CA VAL A 88 7.45 10.78 31.15
C VAL A 88 8.58 11.17 30.21
N ASP A 89 9.50 10.24 29.95
CA ASP A 89 10.59 10.44 29.01
C ASP A 89 10.06 10.86 27.64
N HIS A 90 10.73 11.83 27.00
CA HIS A 90 10.36 12.39 25.70
C HIS A 90 9.09 13.25 25.67
N VAL A 91 8.44 13.49 26.81
CA VAL A 91 7.47 14.57 26.98
C VAL A 91 8.24 15.84 27.33
N LYS A 92 8.22 16.80 26.42
CA LYS A 92 8.93 18.07 26.60
C LYS A 92 8.19 18.97 27.58
N LYS A 93 6.86 19.08 27.42
CA LYS A 93 5.99 19.93 28.21
C LYS A 93 4.54 19.47 28.08
N VAL A 94 3.75 19.73 29.11
CA VAL A 94 2.28 19.63 29.06
C VAL A 94 1.69 21.01 29.24
N LEU A 95 0.93 21.44 28.22
CA LEU A 95 0.17 22.70 28.25
C LEU A 95 -1.17 22.48 28.89
N TRP A 96 -1.49 23.30 29.82
CA TRP A 96 -2.80 23.46 30.45
C TRP A 96 -2.96 24.91 30.85
N TYR A 97 -4.11 25.32 31.34
CA TYR A 97 -4.32 26.72 31.70
C TYR A 97 -3.35 27.23 32.79
N ASP A 98 -2.86 26.34 33.65
CA ASP A 98 -1.84 26.64 34.68
C ASP A 98 -0.46 27.00 34.12
N SER A 99 -0.24 26.74 32.84
CA SER A 99 0.98 27.18 32.14
C SER A 99 1.01 28.72 31.95
N VAL A 100 -0.14 29.36 32.08
CA VAL A 100 -0.33 30.80 31.91
C VAL A 100 -0.71 31.48 33.21
N LEU A 101 -1.61 30.88 34.00
CA LEU A 101 -2.18 31.44 35.23
C LEU A 101 -2.05 30.42 36.37
N ASP A 102 -1.92 30.88 37.60
CA ASP A 102 -1.88 29.99 38.77
C ASP A 102 -3.18 29.17 38.91
N VAL A 103 -3.10 27.93 39.31
CA VAL A 103 -4.25 27.00 39.53
C VAL A 103 -5.28 27.58 40.54
N SER A 104 -4.87 28.50 41.36
CA SER A 104 -5.76 29.19 42.31
C SER A 104 -6.72 30.20 41.65
N VAL A 105 -6.50 30.57 40.37
CA VAL A 105 -7.39 31.45 39.60
C VAL A 105 -8.64 30.67 39.25
N PRO A 106 -9.86 31.18 39.66
CA PRO A 106 -11.11 30.52 39.26
C PRO A 106 -11.28 30.47 37.75
N VAL A 107 -11.77 29.34 37.24
CA VAL A 107 -11.96 29.09 35.79
C VAL A 107 -12.86 30.16 35.14
N GLU A 108 -13.81 30.71 35.89
CA GLU A 108 -14.73 31.76 35.45
C GLU A 108 -14.03 33.12 35.15
N MET A 109 -12.83 33.34 35.70
CA MET A 109 -12.01 34.52 35.46
C MET A 109 -11.11 34.41 34.22
N LEU A 110 -11.04 33.24 33.62
CA LEU A 110 -10.25 33.01 32.39
C LEU A 110 -10.86 33.79 31.21
N PRO A 111 -10.03 34.34 30.32
CA PRO A 111 -10.50 34.82 29.02
C PRO A 111 -11.35 33.74 28.30
N LYS A 112 -12.42 34.19 27.60
CA LYS A 112 -13.39 33.28 27.00
C LYS A 112 -12.74 32.21 26.13
N ASP A 113 -11.83 32.62 25.25
CA ASP A 113 -11.16 31.74 24.30
C ASP A 113 -10.31 30.67 25.01
N LEU A 114 -9.59 31.05 26.07
CA LEU A 114 -8.83 30.12 26.92
C LEU A 114 -9.73 29.13 27.66
N ARG A 115 -10.83 29.64 28.21
CA ARG A 115 -11.78 28.77 28.91
C ARG A 115 -12.40 27.75 27.95
N GLU A 116 -12.82 28.16 26.75
CA GLU A 116 -13.39 27.28 25.75
C GLU A 116 -12.38 26.31 25.17
N ALA A 117 -11.09 26.67 25.17
CA ALA A 117 -10.03 25.75 24.74
C ALA A 117 -9.73 24.63 25.75
N PHE A 118 -9.76 24.95 27.06
CA PHE A 118 -9.31 24.01 28.07
C PHE A 118 -10.43 23.42 28.93
N PHE A 119 -11.64 23.96 28.91
CA PHE A 119 -12.74 23.52 29.77
C PHE A 119 -14.08 23.42 29.04
N ASN A 120 -14.81 22.35 29.32
CA ASN A 120 -16.23 22.24 28.98
C ASN A 120 -16.95 21.36 30.02
N GLY A 121 -17.85 21.96 30.82
CA GLY A 121 -18.51 21.28 31.94
C GLY A 121 -17.49 20.76 32.95
N ASP A 122 -17.56 19.47 33.28
CA ASP A 122 -16.65 18.80 34.21
C ASP A 122 -15.40 18.21 33.51
N ALA A 123 -15.24 18.49 32.21
CA ALA A 123 -14.09 18.05 31.45
C ALA A 123 -13.05 19.14 31.28
N THR A 124 -11.79 18.74 31.30
CA THR A 124 -10.66 19.62 30.94
C THR A 124 -9.74 18.95 29.91
N MET A 125 -9.02 19.77 29.16
CA MET A 125 -8.09 19.30 28.12
C MET A 125 -6.67 19.79 28.43
N MET A 126 -5.69 18.90 28.24
CA MET A 126 -4.26 19.20 28.26
C MET A 126 -3.65 18.89 26.90
N ILE A 127 -2.54 19.54 26.55
CA ILE A 127 -1.77 19.25 25.35
C ILE A 127 -0.38 18.80 25.76
N ALA A 128 -0.06 17.55 25.53
CA ALA A 128 1.28 17.01 25.73
C ALA A 128 2.12 17.20 24.45
N LEU A 129 3.27 17.85 24.59
CA LEU A 129 4.22 18.14 23.51
C LEU A 129 5.40 17.17 23.62
N PHE A 130 5.79 16.56 22.50
CA PHE A 130 6.89 15.60 22.42
C PHE A 130 8.12 16.24 21.75
N ASP A 131 9.30 15.78 22.15
CA ASP A 131 10.59 16.28 21.64
C ASP A 131 10.91 15.76 20.21
N ASN A 132 10.25 14.70 19.76
CA ASN A 132 10.46 14.06 18.47
C ASN A 132 9.19 14.02 17.61
N THR A 133 9.35 13.68 16.33
CA THR A 133 8.24 13.58 15.37
C THR A 133 7.24 12.46 15.70
N THR A 134 6.06 12.53 15.12
CA THR A 134 4.98 11.52 15.26
C THR A 134 5.45 10.11 14.89
N SER A 135 6.31 9.97 13.90
CA SER A 135 6.85 8.69 13.43
C SER A 135 7.98 8.13 14.30
N SER A 136 8.43 8.88 15.31
CA SER A 136 9.51 8.46 16.21
C SER A 136 9.06 7.36 17.17
N GLU A 137 9.92 6.37 17.39
CA GLU A 137 9.67 5.34 18.41
C GLU A 137 9.55 5.93 19.81
N THR A 138 10.31 6.97 20.10
CA THR A 138 10.30 7.66 21.41
C THR A 138 8.97 8.34 21.68
N SER A 139 8.38 9.03 20.69
CA SER A 139 7.05 9.66 20.83
C SER A 139 5.95 8.63 21.02
N MET A 140 5.98 7.51 20.28
CA MET A 140 5.02 6.41 20.45
C MET A 140 5.17 5.71 21.81
N GLU A 141 6.39 5.59 22.34
CA GLU A 141 6.63 5.04 23.67
C GLU A 141 6.12 5.99 24.75
N ALA A 142 6.36 7.30 24.61
CA ALA A 142 5.81 8.31 25.51
C ALA A 142 4.27 8.23 25.60
N VAL A 143 3.55 8.13 24.47
CA VAL A 143 2.09 7.92 24.45
C VAL A 143 1.72 6.63 25.19
N THR A 144 2.46 5.55 24.96
CA THR A 144 2.21 4.27 25.63
C THR A 144 2.40 4.37 27.16
N GLN A 145 3.41 5.13 27.61
CA GLN A 145 3.63 5.38 29.04
C GLN A 145 2.54 6.30 29.63
N ILE A 146 2.15 7.36 28.91
CA ILE A 146 1.04 8.23 29.32
C ILE A 146 -0.24 7.41 29.53
N ARG A 147 -0.60 6.53 28.60
CA ARG A 147 -1.77 5.65 28.72
C ARG A 147 -1.71 4.71 29.94
N LYS A 148 -0.52 4.32 30.40
CA LYS A 148 -0.37 3.49 31.59
C LYS A 148 -0.57 4.26 32.90
N ILE A 149 -0.23 5.53 32.95
CA ILE A 149 -0.35 6.37 34.16
C ILE A 149 -1.69 7.10 34.21
N THR A 150 -2.44 7.17 33.12
CA THR A 150 -3.77 7.79 33.07
C THR A 150 -4.85 6.82 33.53
N SER A 151 -5.95 7.36 34.06
CA SER A 151 -7.14 6.61 34.46
C SER A 151 -8.08 6.35 33.28
N LYS A 152 -9.16 5.60 33.53
CA LYS A 152 -10.21 5.34 32.51
C LYS A 152 -10.94 6.59 32.02
N ASN A 153 -10.89 7.68 32.77
CA ASN A 153 -11.52 8.95 32.42
C ASN A 153 -10.54 9.90 31.69
N CYS A 154 -9.42 9.40 31.22
CA CYS A 154 -8.41 10.16 30.48
C CYS A 154 -8.26 9.59 29.08
N PHE A 155 -8.41 10.42 28.06
CA PHE A 155 -8.42 10.03 26.65
C PHE A 155 -7.30 10.75 25.91
N VAL A 156 -6.33 9.97 25.39
CA VAL A 156 -5.14 10.50 24.67
C VAL A 156 -5.40 10.46 23.19
N SER A 157 -5.68 11.62 22.58
CA SER A 157 -6.01 11.79 21.17
C SER A 157 -4.84 12.37 20.36
N GLY A 158 -5.04 12.50 19.06
CA GLY A 158 -4.08 13.09 18.11
C GLY A 158 -3.30 12.05 17.32
N MET A 159 -2.56 12.51 16.30
CA MET A 159 -1.89 11.65 15.32
C MET A 159 -0.88 10.68 15.98
N THR A 160 -0.15 11.10 17.02
CA THR A 160 0.80 10.22 17.72
C THR A 160 0.11 9.04 18.39
N GLY A 161 -1.13 9.24 18.90
CA GLY A 161 -1.96 8.16 19.44
C GLY A 161 -2.38 7.17 18.35
N ILE A 162 -2.80 7.67 17.18
CA ILE A 162 -3.20 6.89 16.01
C ILE A 162 -2.03 6.03 15.52
N VAL A 163 -0.86 6.62 15.31
CA VAL A 163 0.36 5.92 14.86
C VAL A 163 0.82 4.86 15.86
N THR A 164 0.67 5.14 17.17
CA THR A 164 0.94 4.17 18.25
C THR A 164 0.02 2.95 18.13
N ASP A 165 -1.28 3.17 17.90
CA ASP A 165 -2.25 2.08 17.76
C ASP A 165 -1.99 1.27 16.49
N ILE A 166 -1.66 1.91 15.36
CA ILE A 166 -1.24 1.25 14.11
C ILE A 166 -0.05 0.32 14.39
N LYS A 167 1.00 0.81 15.09
CA LYS A 167 2.17 0.01 15.46
C LYS A 167 1.79 -1.23 16.26
N GLN A 168 0.94 -1.08 17.29
CA GLN A 168 0.53 -2.19 18.13
C GLN A 168 -0.25 -3.26 17.36
N ILE A 169 -1.19 -2.84 16.50
CA ILE A 169 -1.95 -3.77 15.65
C ILE A 169 -1.03 -4.44 14.63
N ALA A 170 -0.21 -3.68 13.94
CA ALA A 170 0.69 -4.21 12.92
C ALA A 170 1.64 -5.27 13.50
N LEU A 171 2.26 -5.02 14.63
CA LEU A 171 3.14 -6.00 15.30
C LEU A 171 2.42 -7.29 15.67
N LYS A 172 1.14 -7.20 16.06
CA LYS A 172 0.31 -8.36 16.41
C LYS A 172 -0.18 -9.13 15.18
N GLU A 173 -0.59 -8.43 14.13
CA GLU A 173 -1.28 -9.02 12.98
C GLU A 173 -0.34 -9.52 11.89
N MET A 174 0.83 -8.88 11.69
CA MET A 174 1.75 -9.25 10.59
C MET A 174 2.18 -10.72 10.57
N PRO A 175 2.58 -11.36 11.69
CA PRO A 175 2.90 -12.78 11.68
C PRO A 175 1.70 -13.65 11.27
N ILE A 176 0.50 -13.23 11.66
CA ILE A 176 -0.74 -13.95 11.36
C ILE A 176 -1.09 -13.84 9.87
N TYR A 177 -0.84 -12.70 9.23
CA TYR A 177 -1.02 -12.55 7.77
C TYR A 177 -0.22 -13.60 7.00
N VAL A 178 1.05 -13.79 7.35
CA VAL A 178 1.94 -14.75 6.69
C VAL A 178 1.41 -16.18 6.88
N VAL A 179 0.95 -16.51 8.08
CA VAL A 179 0.38 -17.84 8.38
C VAL A 179 -0.90 -18.08 7.58
N ILE A 180 -1.84 -17.14 7.61
CA ILE A 180 -3.11 -17.25 6.86
C ILE A 180 -2.84 -17.39 5.37
N ALA A 181 -2.03 -16.49 4.79
CA ALA A 181 -1.70 -16.53 3.37
C ALA A 181 -1.04 -17.85 2.97
N SER A 182 -0.09 -18.34 3.79
CA SER A 182 0.60 -19.61 3.53
C SER A 182 -0.34 -20.82 3.65
N CYS A 183 -1.21 -20.86 4.67
CA CYS A 183 -2.16 -21.96 4.84
C CYS A 183 -3.18 -22.04 3.71
N LEU A 184 -3.76 -20.90 3.32
CA LEU A 184 -4.74 -20.86 2.22
C LEU A 184 -4.08 -21.21 0.88
N SER A 185 -2.88 -20.70 0.63
CA SER A 185 -2.10 -21.06 -0.57
C SER A 185 -1.72 -22.53 -0.59
N LEU A 186 -1.37 -23.12 0.56
CA LEU A 186 -1.11 -24.54 0.69
C LEU A 186 -2.33 -25.38 0.29
N ILE A 187 -3.51 -25.01 0.77
CA ILE A 187 -4.77 -25.71 0.43
C ILE A 187 -5.01 -25.65 -1.09
N VAL A 188 -4.91 -24.48 -1.69
CA VAL A 188 -5.10 -24.33 -3.15
C VAL A 188 -4.09 -25.18 -3.93
N LEU A 189 -2.82 -25.17 -3.53
CA LEU A 189 -1.79 -25.96 -4.20
C LEU A 189 -1.98 -27.48 -4.01
N LEU A 190 -2.40 -27.94 -2.82
CA LEU A 190 -2.71 -29.35 -2.58
C LEU A 190 -3.84 -29.85 -3.48
N LEU A 191 -4.84 -29.00 -3.76
CA LEU A 191 -5.92 -29.31 -4.70
C LEU A 191 -5.46 -29.29 -6.16
N ALA A 192 -4.49 -28.45 -6.48
CA ALA A 192 -4.04 -28.18 -7.85
C ALA A 192 -2.93 -29.10 -8.35
N MET A 193 -2.04 -29.53 -7.46
CA MET A 193 -0.87 -30.34 -7.78
C MET A 193 -1.17 -31.83 -7.63
N ASP A 194 -0.37 -32.65 -8.30
CA ASP A 194 -0.52 -34.10 -8.33
C ASP A 194 0.36 -34.80 -7.28
N SER A 195 0.95 -34.05 -6.32
CA SER A 195 1.78 -34.55 -5.22
C SER A 195 1.61 -33.70 -3.97
N LEU A 196 1.62 -34.32 -2.79
CA LEU A 196 1.49 -33.63 -1.50
C LEU A 196 2.77 -32.88 -1.09
N VAL A 197 3.93 -33.32 -1.56
CA VAL A 197 5.24 -32.73 -1.20
C VAL A 197 5.52 -31.45 -1.98
N VAL A 198 5.10 -31.38 -3.25
CA VAL A 198 5.36 -30.23 -4.13
C VAL A 198 4.88 -28.90 -3.56
N PRO A 199 3.62 -28.77 -3.07
CA PRO A 199 3.14 -27.53 -2.44
C PRO A 199 4.01 -27.06 -1.28
N VAL A 200 4.49 -27.99 -0.45
CA VAL A 200 5.36 -27.67 0.69
C VAL A 200 6.71 -27.13 0.21
N LEU A 201 7.31 -27.75 -0.82
CA LEU A 201 8.57 -27.27 -1.41
C LEU A 201 8.42 -25.88 -2.05
N PHE A 202 7.28 -25.60 -2.68
CA PHE A 202 6.99 -24.27 -3.24
C PHE A 202 6.92 -23.22 -2.15
N LEU A 203 6.11 -23.44 -1.12
CA LEU A 203 5.98 -22.50 0.00
C LEU A 203 7.30 -22.31 0.74
N LEU A 204 8.09 -23.36 0.92
CA LEU A 204 9.40 -23.26 1.54
C LEU A 204 10.35 -22.38 0.69
N CYS A 205 10.40 -22.61 -0.63
CA CYS A 205 11.22 -21.80 -1.53
C CYS A 205 10.80 -20.33 -1.55
N ILE A 206 9.48 -20.07 -1.59
CA ILE A 206 8.94 -18.70 -1.58
C ILE A 206 9.16 -18.05 -0.21
N GLY A 207 8.97 -18.79 0.88
CA GLY A 207 9.25 -18.28 2.23
C GLY A 207 10.70 -17.83 2.41
N VAL A 208 11.66 -18.62 1.88
CA VAL A 208 13.08 -18.22 1.82
C VAL A 208 13.26 -16.93 1.00
N ALA A 209 12.61 -16.82 -0.16
CA ALA A 209 12.68 -15.62 -0.99
C ALA A 209 12.07 -14.38 -0.29
N VAL A 210 10.96 -14.53 0.44
CA VAL A 210 10.36 -13.47 1.26
C VAL A 210 11.32 -13.00 2.34
N LEU A 211 11.96 -13.94 3.07
CA LEU A 211 12.94 -13.60 4.10
C LEU A 211 14.16 -12.87 3.53
N TYR A 212 14.65 -13.27 2.35
CA TYR A 212 15.74 -12.54 1.67
C TYR A 212 15.32 -11.13 1.29
N ASN A 213 14.09 -10.97 0.81
CA ASN A 213 13.55 -9.67 0.45
C ASN A 213 13.41 -8.77 1.68
N LEU A 214 12.78 -9.24 2.74
CA LEU A 214 12.62 -8.49 3.98
C LEU A 214 13.98 -8.16 4.63
N GLY A 215 14.92 -9.11 4.66
CA GLY A 215 16.24 -8.92 5.22
C GLY A 215 17.10 -7.91 4.47
N SER A 216 16.97 -7.85 3.15
CA SER A 216 17.71 -6.88 2.34
C SER A 216 17.14 -5.46 2.41
N ASN A 217 16.02 -5.23 3.12
CA ASN A 217 15.47 -3.88 3.33
C ASN A 217 16.36 -3.03 4.27
N ILE A 218 17.26 -3.64 5.03
CA ILE A 218 18.26 -2.90 5.84
C ILE A 218 19.04 -1.88 4.99
N PHE A 219 19.28 -2.15 3.71
CA PHE A 219 19.96 -1.23 2.80
C PHE A 219 19.10 -0.02 2.39
N LEU A 220 17.80 -0.04 2.67
CA LEU A 220 16.89 1.09 2.47
C LEU A 220 16.76 1.96 3.72
N GLY A 221 17.27 1.50 4.87
CA GLY A 221 17.20 2.15 6.17
C GLY A 221 15.85 1.97 6.86
N GLN A 222 14.76 2.37 6.22
CA GLN A 222 13.40 2.20 6.72
C GLN A 222 12.44 1.80 5.60
N ILE A 223 11.34 1.17 5.99
CA ILE A 223 10.20 0.86 5.11
C ILE A 223 8.88 1.12 5.83
N SER A 224 7.81 1.37 5.07
CA SER A 224 6.46 1.49 5.63
C SER A 224 5.93 0.15 6.16
N TYR A 225 5.13 0.19 7.21
CA TYR A 225 4.38 -0.98 7.69
C TYR A 225 3.46 -1.56 6.61
N ILE A 226 2.90 -0.73 5.73
CA ILE A 226 2.09 -1.17 4.58
C ILE A 226 2.96 -1.99 3.62
N THR A 227 4.14 -1.47 3.26
CA THR A 227 5.11 -2.17 2.43
C THR A 227 5.51 -3.50 3.05
N GLN A 228 5.80 -3.54 4.34
CA GLN A 228 6.17 -4.76 5.05
C GLN A 228 5.05 -5.81 5.00
N ALA A 229 3.81 -5.42 5.31
CA ALA A 229 2.66 -6.31 5.31
C ALA A 229 2.38 -6.89 3.90
N LEU A 230 2.37 -6.02 2.89
CA LEU A 230 2.06 -6.42 1.53
C LEU A 230 3.18 -7.24 0.89
N THR A 231 4.46 -6.97 1.22
CA THR A 231 5.60 -7.67 0.65
C THR A 231 5.50 -9.19 0.83
N ALA A 232 5.23 -9.64 2.05
CA ALA A 232 5.14 -11.07 2.34
C ALA A 232 3.97 -11.73 1.59
N VAL A 233 2.81 -11.09 1.58
CA VAL A 233 1.57 -11.60 1.00
C VAL A 233 1.63 -11.59 -0.54
N LEU A 234 2.05 -10.47 -1.13
CA LEU A 234 2.10 -10.31 -2.58
C LEU A 234 3.22 -11.12 -3.22
N GLN A 235 4.39 -11.17 -2.58
CA GLN A 235 5.48 -11.98 -3.10
C GLN A 235 5.10 -13.46 -3.16
N LEU A 236 4.37 -13.96 -2.15
CA LEU A 236 3.84 -15.32 -2.15
C LEU A 236 2.88 -15.53 -3.33
N GLY A 237 1.93 -14.60 -3.55
CA GLY A 237 0.97 -14.70 -4.64
C GLY A 237 1.59 -14.61 -6.03
N VAL A 238 2.46 -13.62 -6.25
CA VAL A 238 3.04 -13.32 -7.59
C VAL A 238 4.13 -14.32 -8.01
N THR A 239 4.94 -14.83 -7.07
CA THR A 239 6.08 -15.70 -7.44
C THR A 239 5.73 -17.18 -7.55
N MET A 240 4.53 -17.57 -7.11
CA MET A 240 4.07 -18.96 -7.17
C MET A 240 3.96 -19.48 -8.59
N ASP A 241 3.57 -18.66 -9.53
CA ASP A 241 3.39 -18.99 -10.94
C ASP A 241 4.69 -19.50 -11.59
N TYR A 242 5.81 -18.88 -11.22
CA TYR A 242 7.12 -19.28 -11.73
C TYR A 242 7.48 -20.71 -11.30
N SER A 243 7.11 -21.09 -10.08
CA SER A 243 7.32 -22.44 -9.53
C SER A 243 6.47 -23.47 -10.25
N ILE A 244 5.21 -23.15 -10.56
CA ILE A 244 4.30 -24.00 -11.32
C ILE A 244 4.81 -24.22 -12.75
N PHE A 245 5.30 -23.17 -13.42
CA PHE A 245 5.87 -23.29 -14.77
C PHE A 245 7.13 -24.17 -14.80
N LEU A 246 7.99 -24.02 -13.81
CA LEU A 246 9.20 -24.85 -13.71
C LEU A 246 8.84 -26.32 -13.52
N LEU A 247 7.93 -26.64 -12.60
CA LEU A 247 7.54 -28.03 -12.35
C LEU A 247 6.88 -28.67 -13.57
N ASN A 248 5.91 -27.97 -14.20
CA ASN A 248 5.26 -28.48 -15.41
C ASN A 248 6.29 -28.77 -16.51
N SER A 249 7.27 -27.89 -16.69
CA SER A 249 8.35 -28.08 -17.65
C SER A 249 9.28 -29.23 -17.25
N TYR A 250 9.52 -29.42 -15.95
CA TYR A 250 10.32 -30.55 -15.45
C TYR A 250 9.65 -31.89 -15.71
N GLU A 251 8.37 -32.01 -15.41
CA GLU A 251 7.59 -33.24 -15.66
C GLU A 251 7.50 -33.60 -17.15
N GLU A 252 7.29 -32.60 -18.02
CA GLU A 252 7.31 -32.80 -19.46
C GLU A 252 8.66 -33.30 -19.96
N ASN A 253 9.77 -32.71 -19.50
CA ASN A 253 11.12 -33.13 -19.86
C ASN A 253 11.52 -34.44 -19.22
N LYS A 254 11.06 -34.79 -18.02
CA LYS A 254 11.29 -36.07 -17.37
C LYS A 254 10.76 -37.24 -18.22
N LYS A 255 9.57 -37.09 -18.80
CA LYS A 255 9.00 -38.05 -19.76
C LYS A 255 9.81 -38.11 -21.04
N ARG A 256 10.29 -36.94 -21.54
CA ARG A 256 11.09 -36.88 -22.78
C ARG A 256 12.47 -37.50 -22.67
N PHE A 257 13.12 -37.46 -21.52
CA PHE A 257 14.46 -37.94 -21.28
C PHE A 257 14.48 -39.28 -20.50
N GLU A 258 13.41 -40.07 -20.59
CA GLU A 258 13.33 -41.43 -20.05
C GLU A 258 13.70 -41.53 -18.57
N GLY A 259 13.44 -40.51 -17.79
CA GLY A 259 13.71 -40.47 -16.35
C GLY A 259 15.06 -39.91 -15.92
N ASP A 260 15.90 -39.41 -16.85
CA ASP A 260 17.12 -38.66 -16.49
C ASP A 260 16.74 -37.32 -15.84
N LYS A 261 16.69 -37.33 -14.49
CA LYS A 261 16.20 -36.23 -13.66
C LYS A 261 17.06 -34.97 -13.79
N GLU A 262 18.38 -35.09 -13.83
CA GLU A 262 19.30 -33.95 -13.90
C GLU A 262 19.24 -33.28 -15.28
N ARG A 263 19.20 -34.09 -16.34
CA ARG A 263 19.04 -33.58 -17.71
C ARG A 263 17.67 -32.94 -17.93
N ALA A 264 16.62 -33.58 -17.42
CA ALA A 264 15.26 -33.08 -17.48
C ALA A 264 15.14 -31.68 -16.78
N MET A 265 15.72 -31.55 -15.57
CA MET A 265 15.72 -30.28 -14.82
C MET A 265 16.56 -29.22 -15.54
N ALA A 266 17.72 -29.55 -16.10
CA ALA A 266 18.50 -28.54 -16.85
C ALA A 266 17.77 -28.01 -18.08
N HIS A 267 17.02 -28.86 -18.77
CA HIS A 267 16.17 -28.43 -19.89
C HIS A 267 14.93 -27.66 -19.40
N ALA A 268 14.33 -28.03 -18.28
CA ALA A 268 13.21 -27.31 -17.66
C ALA A 268 13.63 -25.89 -17.28
N ILE A 269 14.75 -25.73 -16.58
CA ILE A 269 15.30 -24.40 -16.23
C ILE A 269 15.49 -23.53 -17.49
N ASN A 270 16.07 -24.10 -18.56
CA ASN A 270 16.30 -23.34 -19.79
C ASN A 270 15.00 -22.93 -20.50
N ALA A 271 14.00 -23.78 -20.51
CA ALA A 271 12.69 -23.49 -21.12
C ALA A 271 11.92 -22.47 -20.28
N THR A 272 11.87 -22.67 -18.98
CA THR A 272 11.15 -21.82 -18.03
C THR A 272 11.78 -20.43 -17.91
N PHE A 273 13.11 -20.34 -17.89
CA PHE A 273 13.83 -19.08 -17.77
C PHE A 273 13.42 -18.05 -18.82
N LYS A 274 13.23 -18.47 -20.08
CA LYS A 274 12.79 -17.56 -21.15
C LYS A 274 11.36 -17.05 -20.92
N SER A 275 10.47 -17.90 -20.44
CA SER A 275 9.07 -17.56 -20.18
C SER A 275 8.95 -16.70 -18.91
N VAL A 276 9.64 -17.09 -17.83
CA VAL A 276 9.59 -16.41 -16.54
C VAL A 276 10.22 -15.03 -16.61
N ILE A 277 11.34 -14.85 -17.32
CA ILE A 277 11.92 -13.50 -17.52
C ILE A 277 10.94 -12.58 -18.26
N GLY A 278 10.29 -13.09 -19.31
CA GLY A 278 9.32 -12.27 -20.05
C GLY A 278 8.18 -11.77 -19.17
N SER A 279 7.67 -12.62 -18.30
CA SER A 279 6.62 -12.34 -17.33
C SER A 279 7.14 -11.48 -16.18
N SER A 280 8.24 -11.86 -15.53
CA SER A 280 8.76 -11.09 -14.39
C SER A 280 9.18 -9.65 -14.72
N ILE A 281 9.64 -9.38 -15.96
CA ILE A 281 9.96 -8.02 -16.40
C ILE A 281 8.71 -7.12 -16.40
N THR A 282 7.55 -7.64 -16.82
CA THR A 282 6.30 -6.88 -16.79
C THR A 282 5.85 -6.58 -15.36
N THR A 283 5.97 -7.55 -14.48
CA THR A 283 5.63 -7.39 -13.06
C THR A 283 6.58 -6.41 -12.36
N VAL A 284 7.89 -6.54 -12.60
CA VAL A 284 8.90 -5.59 -12.09
C VAL A 284 8.64 -4.18 -12.62
N ALA A 285 8.30 -4.03 -13.92
CA ALA A 285 8.00 -2.73 -14.50
C ALA A 285 6.75 -2.09 -13.88
N GLY A 286 5.71 -2.88 -13.59
CA GLY A 286 4.52 -2.41 -12.88
C GLY A 286 4.87 -1.87 -11.47
N PHE A 287 5.73 -2.58 -10.72
CA PHE A 287 6.18 -2.09 -9.42
C PHE A 287 7.13 -0.88 -9.52
N ILE A 288 8.04 -0.86 -10.49
CA ILE A 288 8.93 0.29 -10.71
C ILE A 288 8.15 1.55 -11.11
N ALA A 289 6.98 1.41 -11.76
CA ALA A 289 6.13 2.55 -12.07
C ALA A 289 5.70 3.33 -10.81
N LEU A 290 5.53 2.65 -9.66
CA LEU A 290 5.26 3.29 -8.37
C LEU A 290 6.40 4.21 -7.91
N CYS A 291 7.64 3.97 -8.34
CA CYS A 291 8.78 4.82 -7.98
C CYS A 291 8.73 6.23 -8.60
N PHE A 292 7.82 6.46 -9.55
CA PHE A 292 7.61 7.77 -10.17
C PHE A 292 6.57 8.63 -9.43
N MET A 293 6.07 8.14 -8.29
CA MET A 293 5.23 8.95 -7.41
C MET A 293 6.04 10.04 -6.73
N THR A 294 5.40 11.19 -6.55
CA THR A 294 5.89 12.27 -5.70
C THR A 294 5.77 11.86 -4.23
N PHE A 295 4.68 11.17 -3.88
CA PHE A 295 4.48 10.55 -2.57
C PHE A 295 5.44 9.37 -2.39
N SER A 296 6.45 9.53 -1.53
CA SER A 296 7.59 8.61 -1.43
C SER A 296 7.24 7.19 -0.95
N LEU A 297 6.05 6.97 -0.39
CA LEU A 297 5.51 5.63 -0.11
C LEU A 297 5.46 4.74 -1.37
N GLY A 298 5.15 5.34 -2.53
CA GLY A 298 5.17 4.62 -3.80
C GLY A 298 6.56 4.11 -4.17
N ARG A 299 7.60 4.90 -3.93
CA ARG A 299 8.99 4.50 -4.12
C ARG A 299 9.39 3.36 -3.18
N ASP A 300 8.98 3.45 -1.91
CA ASP A 300 9.22 2.40 -0.92
C ASP A 300 8.60 1.07 -1.36
N MET A 301 7.31 1.06 -1.65
CA MET A 301 6.59 -0.12 -2.13
C MET A 301 7.16 -0.64 -3.45
N GLY A 302 7.40 0.25 -4.40
CA GLY A 302 7.89 -0.08 -5.74
C GLY A 302 9.22 -0.82 -5.72
N ILE A 303 10.21 -0.30 -4.99
CA ILE A 303 11.54 -0.93 -4.86
C ILE A 303 11.47 -2.28 -4.15
N VAL A 304 10.77 -2.35 -3.01
CA VAL A 304 10.70 -3.58 -2.21
C VAL A 304 9.97 -4.68 -2.96
N MET A 305 8.87 -4.36 -3.66
CA MET A 305 8.11 -5.32 -4.44
C MET A 305 8.88 -5.78 -5.69
N ALA A 306 9.47 -4.86 -6.45
CA ALA A 306 10.29 -5.19 -7.63
C ALA A 306 11.47 -6.09 -7.25
N LYS A 307 12.20 -5.74 -6.18
CA LYS A 307 13.28 -6.55 -5.61
C LYS A 307 12.77 -7.94 -5.20
N GLY A 308 11.59 -8.01 -4.58
CA GLY A 308 10.95 -9.27 -4.18
C GLY A 308 10.70 -10.20 -5.35
N VAL A 309 10.20 -9.67 -6.47
CA VAL A 309 10.00 -10.46 -7.71
C VAL A 309 11.34 -10.98 -8.25
N VAL A 310 12.36 -10.14 -8.32
CA VAL A 310 13.70 -10.55 -8.80
C VAL A 310 14.28 -11.66 -7.91
N ILE A 311 14.22 -11.51 -6.60
CA ILE A 311 14.69 -12.53 -5.64
C ILE A 311 13.86 -13.81 -5.79
N GLY A 312 12.54 -13.70 -5.95
CA GLY A 312 11.64 -14.84 -6.18
C GLY A 312 12.02 -15.63 -7.44
N VAL A 313 12.28 -14.94 -8.55
CA VAL A 313 12.75 -15.57 -9.81
C VAL A 313 14.11 -16.25 -9.59
N LEU A 314 15.04 -15.62 -8.92
CA LEU A 314 16.35 -16.22 -8.62
C LEU A 314 16.19 -17.50 -7.77
N CYS A 315 15.37 -17.47 -6.73
CA CYS A 315 15.08 -18.67 -5.92
C CYS A 315 14.37 -19.75 -6.74
N CYS A 316 13.43 -19.37 -7.60
CA CYS A 316 12.72 -20.31 -8.47
C CYS A 316 13.66 -21.04 -9.45
N VAL A 317 14.68 -20.38 -10.00
CA VAL A 317 15.59 -21.02 -10.97
C VAL A 317 16.82 -21.66 -10.31
N THR A 318 17.08 -21.42 -9.03
CA THR A 318 18.23 -21.98 -8.30
C THR A 318 17.82 -22.92 -7.17
N LEU A 319 17.16 -22.39 -6.14
CA LEU A 319 16.82 -23.15 -4.93
C LEU A 319 15.71 -24.18 -5.19
N LEU A 320 14.65 -23.81 -5.89
CA LEU A 320 13.54 -24.73 -6.17
C LEU A 320 13.96 -25.97 -6.97
N PRO A 321 14.76 -25.88 -8.07
CA PRO A 321 15.29 -27.05 -8.74
C PRO A 321 16.11 -27.96 -7.83
N ALA A 322 16.93 -27.36 -6.95
CA ALA A 322 17.74 -28.13 -6.00
C ALA A 322 16.86 -28.88 -4.99
N LEU A 323 15.80 -28.24 -4.48
CA LEU A 323 14.83 -28.88 -3.58
C LEU A 323 14.06 -30.01 -4.30
N VAL A 324 13.50 -29.73 -5.49
CA VAL A 324 12.76 -30.74 -6.28
C VAL A 324 13.61 -31.96 -6.57
N LEU A 325 14.86 -31.79 -7.03
CA LEU A 325 15.78 -32.91 -7.30
C LEU A 325 16.19 -33.65 -6.03
N THR A 326 16.27 -33.00 -4.89
CA THR A 326 16.65 -33.65 -3.63
C THR A 326 15.49 -34.46 -3.07
N PHE A 327 14.28 -33.97 -3.17
CA PHE A 327 13.08 -34.62 -2.66
C PHE A 327 12.27 -35.37 -3.73
N ASP A 328 12.83 -35.58 -4.94
CA ASP A 328 12.12 -36.23 -6.04
C ASP A 328 11.57 -37.65 -5.68
N GLY A 329 12.29 -38.40 -4.87
CA GLY A 329 11.79 -39.68 -4.37
C GLY A 329 10.59 -39.58 -3.42
N ALA A 330 10.48 -38.49 -2.67
CA ALA A 330 9.30 -38.21 -1.84
C ALA A 330 8.13 -37.72 -2.70
N ILE A 331 8.42 -36.92 -3.73
CA ILE A 331 7.43 -36.45 -4.71
C ILE A 331 6.80 -37.67 -5.41
N GLU A 332 7.60 -38.62 -5.91
CA GLU A 332 7.10 -39.82 -6.57
C GLU A 332 6.22 -40.68 -5.65
N LYS A 333 6.61 -40.84 -4.37
CA LYS A 333 5.85 -41.63 -3.39
C LYS A 333 4.50 -41.00 -3.00
N THR A 334 4.40 -39.68 -3.09
CA THR A 334 3.19 -38.92 -2.71
C THR A 334 2.36 -38.51 -3.91
N THR A 335 2.67 -39.00 -5.11
CA THR A 335 1.91 -38.69 -6.31
C THR A 335 0.52 -39.33 -6.26
N HIS A 336 -0.50 -38.55 -6.56
CA HIS A 336 -1.91 -38.94 -6.59
C HIS A 336 -2.58 -38.46 -7.88
N LYS A 337 -3.79 -38.94 -8.15
CA LYS A 337 -4.57 -38.44 -9.30
C LYS A 337 -4.93 -36.96 -9.08
N PRO A 338 -4.90 -36.14 -10.16
CA PRO A 338 -5.31 -34.75 -10.09
C PRO A 338 -6.69 -34.62 -9.46
N LEU A 339 -6.82 -33.75 -8.45
CA LEU A 339 -8.13 -33.43 -7.82
C LEU A 339 -8.92 -32.46 -8.67
N LEU A 340 -8.24 -31.58 -9.42
CA LEU A 340 -8.88 -30.66 -10.34
C LEU A 340 -9.37 -31.40 -11.59
N PRO A 341 -10.66 -31.16 -11.99
CA PRO A 341 -11.19 -31.75 -13.21
C PRO A 341 -10.50 -31.21 -14.45
N SER A 342 -10.61 -31.94 -15.57
CA SER A 342 -10.15 -31.41 -16.85
C SER A 342 -11.05 -30.26 -17.30
N PHE A 343 -10.42 -29.16 -17.72
CA PHE A 343 -11.15 -27.98 -18.21
C PHE A 343 -11.50 -28.05 -19.70
N ASP A 344 -11.39 -29.21 -20.34
CA ASP A 344 -11.55 -29.39 -21.78
C ASP A 344 -12.94 -28.96 -22.28
N LYS A 345 -14.00 -29.38 -21.56
CA LYS A 345 -15.38 -29.01 -21.92
C LYS A 345 -15.63 -27.51 -21.74
N ALA A 346 -15.12 -26.93 -20.65
CA ALA A 346 -15.25 -25.49 -20.38
C ALA A 346 -14.49 -24.68 -21.45
N SER A 347 -13.27 -25.08 -21.79
CA SER A 347 -12.46 -24.45 -22.85
C SER A 347 -13.17 -24.49 -24.21
N ALA A 348 -13.74 -25.63 -24.59
CA ALA A 348 -14.49 -25.78 -25.83
C ALA A 348 -15.76 -24.88 -25.85
N PHE A 349 -16.48 -24.79 -24.73
CA PHE A 349 -17.64 -23.93 -24.59
C PHE A 349 -17.27 -22.45 -24.75
N ILE A 350 -16.23 -21.99 -24.05
CA ILE A 350 -15.78 -20.59 -24.06
C ILE A 350 -15.36 -20.18 -25.48
N THR A 351 -14.50 -20.96 -26.13
CA THR A 351 -13.98 -20.64 -27.46
C THR A 351 -15.06 -20.74 -28.55
N LYS A 352 -16.06 -21.61 -28.38
CA LYS A 352 -17.22 -21.71 -29.28
C LYS A 352 -18.10 -20.46 -29.23
N HIS A 353 -18.34 -19.91 -28.03
CA HIS A 353 -19.27 -18.80 -27.81
C HIS A 353 -18.56 -17.43 -27.73
N TYR A 354 -17.41 -17.24 -28.39
CA TYR A 354 -16.59 -16.04 -28.32
C TYR A 354 -17.35 -14.73 -28.62
N LYS A 355 -18.41 -14.77 -29.43
CA LYS A 355 -19.24 -13.59 -29.76
C LYS A 355 -20.03 -13.10 -28.53
N VAL A 356 -20.50 -14.02 -27.71
CA VAL A 356 -21.23 -13.67 -26.46
C VAL A 356 -20.30 -12.94 -25.50
N TRP A 357 -19.09 -13.45 -25.33
CA TRP A 357 -18.09 -12.83 -24.45
C TRP A 357 -17.66 -11.44 -24.92
N LEU A 358 -17.61 -11.23 -26.23
CA LEU A 358 -17.36 -9.90 -26.78
C LEU A 358 -18.51 -8.93 -26.49
N ILE A 359 -19.75 -9.38 -26.62
CA ILE A 359 -20.94 -8.54 -26.31
C ILE A 359 -20.91 -8.17 -24.83
N ILE A 360 -20.64 -9.14 -23.94
CA ILE A 360 -20.49 -8.89 -22.50
C ILE A 360 -19.40 -7.85 -22.23
N PHE A 361 -18.23 -7.98 -22.86
CA PHE A 361 -17.15 -6.99 -22.77
C PHE A 361 -17.61 -5.58 -23.14
N LEU A 362 -18.27 -5.43 -24.30
CA LEU A 362 -18.74 -4.12 -24.79
C LEU A 362 -19.82 -3.51 -23.89
N VAL A 363 -20.75 -4.33 -23.39
CA VAL A 363 -21.82 -3.88 -22.49
C VAL A 363 -21.27 -3.49 -21.12
N MET A 364 -20.33 -4.26 -20.58
CA MET A 364 -19.75 -4.00 -19.25
C MET A 364 -18.69 -2.89 -19.27
N LEU A 365 -18.14 -2.54 -20.43
CA LEU A 365 -17.07 -1.54 -20.54
C LEU A 365 -17.54 -0.16 -20.06
N PHE A 366 -18.74 0.28 -20.46
CA PHE A 366 -19.27 1.58 -20.08
C PHE A 366 -19.50 1.70 -18.57
N PRO A 367 -20.26 0.80 -17.91
CA PRO A 367 -20.43 0.87 -16.45
C PRO A 367 -19.11 0.69 -15.69
N ALA A 368 -18.16 -0.10 -16.20
CA ALA A 368 -16.87 -0.26 -15.55
C ALA A 368 -16.06 1.05 -15.56
N ILE A 369 -15.99 1.73 -16.71
CA ILE A 369 -15.32 3.05 -16.80
C ILE A 369 -16.06 4.08 -15.96
N HIS A 370 -17.39 4.13 -16.01
CA HIS A 370 -18.17 5.09 -15.24
C HIS A 370 -17.93 4.92 -13.72
N GLY A 371 -18.01 3.68 -13.21
CA GLY A 371 -17.79 3.41 -11.80
C GLY A 371 -16.36 3.67 -11.34
N ASN A 372 -15.35 3.35 -12.18
CA ASN A 372 -13.96 3.66 -11.87
C ASN A 372 -13.70 5.17 -11.78
N ASN A 373 -14.25 5.97 -12.72
CA ASN A 373 -14.00 7.41 -12.75
C ASN A 373 -14.74 8.20 -11.67
N ASN A 374 -15.77 7.61 -11.06
CA ASN A 374 -16.56 8.22 -9.99
C ASN A 374 -16.30 7.57 -8.62
N LEU A 375 -15.28 6.73 -8.50
CA LEU A 375 -14.87 6.14 -7.24
C LEU A 375 -14.33 7.24 -6.33
N LYS A 376 -14.83 7.28 -5.10
CA LYS A 376 -14.37 8.22 -4.07
C LYS A 376 -13.28 7.58 -3.23
N ASN A 377 -12.22 8.34 -3.01
CA ASN A 377 -11.16 7.99 -2.08
C ASN A 377 -11.37 8.70 -0.74
N TYR A 378 -10.98 8.06 0.36
CA TYR A 378 -10.86 8.72 1.64
C TYR A 378 -9.39 8.78 2.06
N TYR A 379 -9.05 9.82 2.83
CA TYR A 379 -7.68 10.16 3.23
C TYR A 379 -7.47 10.18 4.74
N ASN A 380 -8.56 10.08 5.51
CA ASN A 380 -8.50 10.03 6.96
C ASN A 380 -7.83 8.73 7.45
N ILE A 381 -6.71 8.86 8.15
CA ILE A 381 -5.95 7.73 8.68
C ILE A 381 -6.68 7.08 9.86
N ASP A 382 -7.33 7.88 10.71
CA ASP A 382 -8.15 7.41 11.83
C ASP A 382 -9.32 6.52 11.37
N LYS A 383 -9.95 6.86 10.23
CA LYS A 383 -11.01 6.04 9.60
C LYS A 383 -10.52 4.64 9.20
N SER A 384 -9.23 4.48 9.01
CA SER A 384 -8.62 3.18 8.66
C SER A 384 -8.49 2.22 9.83
N LEU A 385 -8.82 2.67 11.04
CA LEU A 385 -8.71 1.91 12.29
C LEU A 385 -10.08 1.61 12.90
N PRO A 386 -10.23 0.53 13.69
CA PRO A 386 -11.45 0.26 14.44
C PRO A 386 -11.84 1.40 15.37
N SER A 387 -13.12 1.74 15.41
CA SER A 387 -13.66 2.79 16.29
C SER A 387 -13.50 2.50 17.79
N THR A 388 -13.15 1.26 18.14
CA THR A 388 -12.95 0.81 19.53
C THR A 388 -11.53 1.03 20.05
N LEU A 389 -10.62 1.49 19.23
CA LEU A 389 -9.25 1.79 19.65
C LEU A 389 -9.17 3.06 20.46
N ASP A 390 -8.17 3.09 21.37
CA ASP A 390 -7.99 4.18 22.33
C ASP A 390 -7.89 5.54 21.63
N SER A 391 -7.18 5.64 20.51
CA SER A 391 -7.06 6.88 19.73
C SER A 391 -8.40 7.34 19.13
N ASN A 392 -9.19 6.42 18.56
CA ASN A 392 -10.47 6.75 17.97
C ASN A 392 -11.52 7.10 19.03
N VAL A 393 -11.51 6.40 20.16
CA VAL A 393 -12.36 6.73 21.30
C VAL A 393 -11.98 8.12 21.83
N ALA A 394 -10.68 8.43 21.93
CA ALA A 394 -10.21 9.74 22.39
C ALA A 394 -10.57 10.87 21.41
N ASN A 395 -10.43 10.63 20.10
CA ASN A 395 -10.83 11.61 19.07
C ASN A 395 -12.35 11.87 19.10
N ALA A 396 -13.16 10.80 19.29
CA ALA A 396 -14.60 10.95 19.45
C ALA A 396 -14.96 11.78 20.72
N LYS A 397 -14.27 11.54 21.84
CA LYS A 397 -14.42 12.30 23.08
C LYS A 397 -14.03 13.76 22.90
N LEU A 398 -12.94 14.05 22.21
CA LEU A 398 -12.52 15.41 21.88
C LEU A 398 -13.60 16.14 21.09
N GLN A 399 -14.19 15.48 20.09
CA GLN A 399 -15.28 16.03 19.29
C GLN A 399 -16.56 16.23 20.12
N GLU A 400 -17.00 15.21 20.86
CA GLU A 400 -18.25 15.24 21.63
C GLU A 400 -18.19 16.28 22.75
N THR A 401 -17.05 16.34 23.48
CA THR A 401 -16.91 17.19 24.66
C THR A 401 -16.50 18.59 24.29
N PHE A 402 -15.53 18.78 23.39
CA PHE A 402 -14.97 20.10 23.08
C PHE A 402 -15.43 20.66 21.72
N ASP A 403 -16.22 19.92 20.91
CA ASP A 403 -16.57 20.28 19.53
C ASP A 403 -15.30 20.63 18.70
N MET A 404 -14.25 19.84 18.88
CA MET A 404 -12.95 19.99 18.24
C MET A 404 -12.62 18.75 17.42
N ASN A 405 -12.23 18.96 16.17
CA ASN A 405 -11.75 17.86 15.32
C ASN A 405 -10.28 18.01 14.95
N ASN A 406 -9.83 19.25 14.74
CA ASN A 406 -8.47 19.56 14.33
C ASN A 406 -7.93 20.80 15.04
N VAL A 407 -6.62 20.82 15.22
CA VAL A 407 -5.89 22.03 15.59
C VAL A 407 -4.84 22.28 14.49
N HIS A 408 -5.00 23.42 13.82
CA HIS A 408 -3.99 23.94 12.91
C HIS A 408 -3.02 24.80 13.67
N MET A 409 -1.77 24.83 13.26
CA MET A 409 -0.75 25.72 13.80
C MET A 409 -0.30 26.68 12.70
N VAL A 410 -0.11 27.93 13.07
CA VAL A 410 0.52 28.91 12.18
C VAL A 410 1.92 29.19 12.70
N LEU A 411 2.92 28.94 11.89
CA LEU A 411 4.27 29.44 12.10
C LEU A 411 4.36 30.84 11.48
N LEU A 412 4.18 31.83 12.34
CA LEU A 412 4.17 33.23 11.95
C LEU A 412 5.57 33.79 11.95
N LYS A 413 6.08 34.21 10.81
CA LYS A 413 7.41 34.86 10.70
C LYS A 413 7.45 36.13 11.52
N LYS A 414 8.46 36.31 12.36
CA LYS A 414 8.62 37.50 13.19
C LYS A 414 8.71 38.81 12.38
N GLY A 415 8.10 39.87 12.88
CA GLY A 415 8.14 41.17 12.26
C GLY A 415 6.78 41.88 12.28
N LEU A 416 5.69 41.19 12.57
CA LEU A 416 4.37 41.82 12.77
C LEU A 416 4.26 42.45 14.15
N THR A 417 3.55 43.56 14.21
CA THR A 417 3.17 44.22 15.48
C THR A 417 2.08 43.42 16.19
N SER A 418 1.97 43.52 17.53
CA SER A 418 0.85 42.91 18.28
C SER A 418 -0.53 43.28 17.74
N LYS A 419 -0.69 44.50 17.21
CA LYS A 419 -1.94 44.96 16.59
C LYS A 419 -2.25 44.16 15.30
N GLU A 420 -1.27 44.00 14.42
CA GLU A 420 -1.42 43.25 13.16
C GLU A 420 -1.70 41.76 13.45
N LYS A 421 -1.04 41.16 14.44
CA LYS A 421 -1.32 39.79 14.89
C LYS A 421 -2.76 39.62 15.39
N THR A 422 -3.21 40.55 16.23
CA THR A 422 -4.59 40.53 16.73
C THR A 422 -5.60 40.67 15.59
N GLU A 423 -5.38 41.61 14.67
CA GLU A 423 -6.25 41.79 13.49
C GLU A 423 -6.27 40.54 12.59
N MET A 424 -5.13 39.88 12.40
CA MET A 424 -5.03 38.63 11.68
C MET A 424 -5.81 37.50 12.37
N LEU A 425 -5.62 37.31 13.67
CA LEU A 425 -6.31 36.27 14.44
C LEU A 425 -7.83 36.54 14.49
N ASP A 426 -8.26 37.79 14.58
CA ASP A 426 -9.68 38.13 14.54
C ASP A 426 -10.29 37.79 13.17
N GLN A 427 -9.59 38.10 12.06
CA GLN A 427 -10.04 37.67 10.73
C GLN A 427 -10.08 36.13 10.60
N ILE A 428 -9.14 35.41 11.20
CA ILE A 428 -9.14 33.95 11.21
C ILE A 428 -10.32 33.40 12.02
N LYS A 429 -10.69 34.02 13.14
CA LYS A 429 -11.87 33.65 13.95
C LYS A 429 -13.17 33.74 13.17
N ASP A 430 -13.25 34.69 12.22
CA ASP A 430 -14.43 34.89 11.38
C ASP A 430 -14.54 33.88 10.24
N VAL A 431 -13.50 33.08 10.00
CA VAL A 431 -13.53 31.99 9.00
C VAL A 431 -14.47 30.87 9.46
N ASP A 432 -15.31 30.42 8.54
CA ASP A 432 -16.31 29.40 8.85
C ASP A 432 -15.70 28.10 9.42
N GLY A 433 -16.28 27.60 10.50
CA GLY A 433 -15.82 26.40 11.19
C GLY A 433 -14.63 26.61 12.14
N VAL A 434 -14.04 27.80 12.24
CA VAL A 434 -13.07 28.13 13.28
C VAL A 434 -13.81 28.33 14.61
N LYS A 435 -13.36 27.65 15.64
CA LYS A 435 -13.93 27.76 17.00
C LYS A 435 -13.23 28.81 17.83
N TRP A 436 -11.91 28.78 17.80
CA TRP A 436 -11.04 29.77 18.43
C TRP A 436 -9.70 29.82 17.69
N ALA A 437 -9.05 30.98 17.79
CA ALA A 437 -7.69 31.20 17.34
C ALA A 437 -6.90 31.84 18.48
N LEU A 438 -5.80 31.24 18.90
CA LEU A 438 -5.01 31.60 20.05
C LEU A 438 -3.56 31.86 19.66
N GLY A 439 -3.06 33.03 19.99
CA GLY A 439 -1.65 33.36 19.91
C GLY A 439 -1.12 33.83 21.25
N MET A 440 0.15 34.20 21.31
CA MET A 440 0.75 34.69 22.55
C MET A 440 0.01 35.88 23.12
N ASP A 441 -0.39 36.83 22.25
CA ASP A 441 -1.14 38.05 22.64
C ASP A 441 -2.54 37.72 23.18
N SER A 442 -3.10 36.55 22.83
CA SER A 442 -4.41 36.10 23.33
C SER A 442 -4.35 35.63 24.79
N PHE A 443 -3.19 35.16 25.26
CA PHE A 443 -3.01 34.70 26.64
C PHE A 443 -2.85 35.82 27.63
N VAL A 444 -2.29 36.94 27.21
CA VAL A 444 -1.92 38.04 28.11
C VAL A 444 -2.80 39.31 27.87
N GLY A 445 -3.45 39.38 26.70
CA GLY A 445 -4.18 40.58 26.24
C GLY A 445 -3.23 41.66 25.73
N ALA A 446 -3.62 42.36 24.66
CA ALA A 446 -2.79 43.34 23.97
C ALA A 446 -2.38 44.58 24.86
N ALA A 447 -2.88 44.64 26.09
CA ALA A 447 -2.59 45.74 27.03
C ALA A 447 -1.44 45.38 28.03
N PHE A 448 -0.97 44.13 28.06
CA PHE A 448 0.10 43.74 29.00
C PHE A 448 1.46 43.83 28.31
N PRO A 449 2.48 44.36 29.00
CA PRO A 449 3.85 44.34 28.48
C PRO A 449 4.37 42.93 28.32
N ASP A 450 5.13 42.66 27.25
CA ASP A 450 5.82 41.39 26.96
C ASP A 450 6.68 40.85 28.13
N THR A 451 7.05 41.71 29.06
CA THR A 451 7.81 41.37 30.27
C THR A 451 7.02 40.59 31.33
N MET A 452 5.70 40.56 31.20
CA MET A 452 4.79 39.82 32.10
C MET A 452 4.47 38.41 31.62
N ILE A 453 4.85 38.08 30.39
CA ILE A 453 4.68 36.72 29.85
C ILE A 453 5.67 35.80 30.54
N PRO A 454 5.21 34.64 31.08
CA PRO A 454 6.11 33.66 31.65
C PRO A 454 7.19 33.26 30.65
N SER A 455 8.46 33.36 31.06
CA SER A 455 9.60 33.09 30.18
C SER A 455 9.59 31.67 29.57
N ASN A 456 8.94 30.74 30.26
CA ASN A 456 8.76 29.36 29.80
C ASN A 456 7.77 29.27 28.64
N LEU A 457 6.67 30.04 28.69
CA LEU A 457 5.67 30.09 27.62
C LEU A 457 6.26 30.79 26.37
N LYS A 458 6.98 31.89 26.60
CA LYS A 458 7.65 32.62 25.52
C LYS A 458 8.65 31.73 24.76
N LYS A 459 9.51 31.01 25.48
CA LYS A 459 10.48 30.07 24.86
C LYS A 459 9.84 28.91 24.12
N MET A 460 8.60 28.61 24.40
CA MET A 460 7.88 27.52 23.80
C MET A 460 7.12 27.94 22.54
N LEU A 461 6.57 29.15 22.55
CA LEU A 461 5.76 29.67 21.44
C LEU A 461 6.56 30.59 20.51
N GLU A 462 7.80 30.94 20.85
CA GLU A 462 8.66 31.76 20.01
C GLU A 462 10.01 31.06 19.80
N SER A 463 10.46 31.02 18.56
CA SER A 463 11.83 30.72 18.16
C SER A 463 12.59 32.04 17.82
N ASP A 464 13.79 31.93 17.26
CA ASP A 464 14.50 33.12 16.80
C ASP A 464 13.79 33.78 15.62
N GLU A 465 13.10 33.00 14.76
CA GLU A 465 12.53 33.47 13.50
C GLU A 465 10.99 33.44 13.45
N TYR A 466 10.35 32.56 14.21
CA TYR A 466 8.91 32.32 14.13
C TYR A 466 8.24 32.41 15.50
N GLU A 467 6.94 32.71 15.45
CA GLU A 467 6.00 32.61 16.55
C GLU A 467 4.93 31.58 16.20
N MET A 468 4.41 30.85 17.20
CA MET A 468 3.42 29.80 17.00
C MET A 468 2.05 30.24 17.45
N GLU A 469 1.06 30.13 16.55
CA GLU A 469 -0.34 30.40 16.80
C GLU A 469 -1.16 29.11 16.60
N PHE A 470 -2.27 28.95 17.35
CA PHE A 470 -3.12 27.77 17.30
C PHE A 470 -4.52 28.13 16.84
N ILE A 471 -5.08 27.33 15.93
CA ILE A 471 -6.42 27.52 15.37
C ILE A 471 -7.20 26.23 15.52
N CYS A 472 -8.32 26.27 16.24
CA CYS A 472 -9.19 25.12 16.40
C CYS A 472 -10.26 25.09 15.32
N SER A 473 -10.37 23.95 14.62
CA SER A 473 -11.39 23.67 13.63
C SER A 473 -12.44 22.68 14.13
N LYS A 474 -13.72 22.95 13.83
CA LYS A 474 -14.83 22.02 14.02
C LYS A 474 -14.91 20.96 12.93
N TYR A 475 -14.26 21.19 11.80
CA TYR A 475 -14.35 20.32 10.65
C TYR A 475 -13.42 19.11 10.77
N LYS A 476 -13.86 17.97 10.26
CA LYS A 476 -13.07 16.73 10.24
C LYS A 476 -11.97 16.83 9.18
N THR A 477 -10.85 16.17 9.46
CA THR A 477 -9.74 16.00 8.51
C THR A 477 -10.24 15.42 7.20
N ALA A 478 -9.67 15.85 6.08
CA ALA A 478 -9.95 15.37 4.72
C ALA A 478 -11.39 15.57 4.24
N THR A 479 -12.05 16.63 4.69
CA THR A 479 -13.34 17.07 4.14
C THR A 479 -13.16 18.33 3.29
N ASP A 480 -14.09 18.57 2.35
CA ASP A 480 -14.03 19.77 1.51
C ASP A 480 -14.15 21.05 2.36
N GLU A 481 -14.90 21.00 3.47
CA GLU A 481 -15.08 22.11 4.40
C GLU A 481 -13.77 22.50 5.06
N VAL A 482 -13.00 21.53 5.61
CA VAL A 482 -11.70 21.83 6.23
C VAL A 482 -10.68 22.28 5.21
N ASN A 483 -10.69 21.71 3.99
CA ASN A 483 -9.78 22.13 2.94
C ASN A 483 -10.01 23.58 2.51
N ASN A 484 -11.28 23.97 2.33
CA ASN A 484 -11.64 25.37 2.03
C ASN A 484 -11.27 26.32 3.19
N GLN A 485 -11.48 25.88 4.44
CA GLN A 485 -11.08 26.64 5.63
C GLN A 485 -9.56 26.86 5.67
N ILE A 486 -8.77 25.83 5.39
CA ILE A 486 -7.30 25.92 5.33
C ILE A 486 -6.86 26.93 4.26
N ASP A 487 -7.46 26.87 3.07
CA ASP A 487 -7.17 27.83 1.99
C ASP A 487 -7.46 29.26 2.38
N GLU A 488 -8.58 29.50 3.08
CA GLU A 488 -8.95 30.83 3.54
C GLU A 488 -8.02 31.34 4.65
N ILE A 489 -7.69 30.48 5.63
CA ILE A 489 -6.71 30.79 6.69
C ILE A 489 -5.34 31.08 6.07
N GLN A 490 -4.87 30.25 5.15
CA GLN A 490 -3.58 30.44 4.49
C GLN A 490 -3.54 31.76 3.71
N LYS A 491 -4.63 32.12 3.05
CA LYS A 491 -4.74 33.39 2.34
C LYS A 491 -4.66 34.59 3.29
N ILE A 492 -5.31 34.52 4.45
CA ILE A 492 -5.24 35.59 5.48
C ILE A 492 -3.81 35.68 6.00
N VAL A 493 -3.21 34.57 6.44
CA VAL A 493 -1.85 34.51 6.99
C VAL A 493 -0.81 35.05 6.00
N LYS A 494 -0.86 34.59 4.74
CA LYS A 494 0.04 35.08 3.67
C LYS A 494 -0.17 36.55 3.32
N GLY A 495 -1.36 37.07 3.55
CA GLY A 495 -1.68 38.51 3.38
C GLY A 495 -0.94 39.40 4.36
N TYR A 496 -0.73 38.95 5.58
CA TYR A 496 0.04 39.64 6.62
C TYR A 496 1.53 39.33 6.55
N SER A 497 1.89 38.05 6.33
CA SER A 497 3.27 37.60 6.29
C SER A 497 3.46 36.48 5.25
N PRO A 498 4.02 36.78 4.06
CA PRO A 498 4.17 35.79 2.97
C PRO A 498 5.06 34.58 3.31
N GLU A 499 5.97 34.71 4.28
CA GLU A 499 6.89 33.64 4.70
C GLU A 499 6.32 32.77 5.84
N SER A 500 5.11 33.07 6.30
CA SER A 500 4.43 32.31 7.36
C SER A 500 3.72 31.09 6.78
N MET A 501 3.55 30.05 7.59
CA MET A 501 3.06 28.74 7.15
C MET A 501 1.89 28.28 8.01
N VAL A 502 0.93 27.60 7.39
CA VAL A 502 -0.17 26.91 8.10
C VAL A 502 0.13 25.41 8.08
N ILE A 503 0.32 24.83 9.26
CA ILE A 503 0.76 23.44 9.43
C ILE A 503 -0.18 22.67 10.36
N GLY A 504 0.01 21.37 10.43
CA GLY A 504 -0.79 20.45 11.26
C GLY A 504 -1.35 19.28 10.46
N GLU A 505 -2.13 18.46 11.11
CA GLU A 505 -2.66 17.21 10.51
C GLU A 505 -3.54 17.47 9.28
N ALA A 506 -4.49 18.41 9.38
CA ALA A 506 -5.41 18.65 8.27
C ALA A 506 -4.73 19.35 7.08
N PRO A 507 -3.86 20.38 7.25
CA PRO A 507 -3.05 20.90 6.15
C PRO A 507 -2.17 19.83 5.47
N LEU A 508 -1.49 18.97 6.22
CA LEU A 508 -0.72 17.85 5.67
C LEU A 508 -1.60 16.86 4.89
N THR A 509 -2.80 16.57 5.39
CA THR A 509 -3.74 15.67 4.71
C THR A 509 -4.29 16.30 3.43
N LYS A 510 -4.47 17.62 3.39
CA LYS A 510 -4.84 18.36 2.17
C LYS A 510 -3.72 18.24 1.13
N ASP A 511 -2.47 18.50 1.52
CA ASP A 511 -1.32 18.31 0.63
C ASP A 511 -1.20 16.87 0.13
N LEU A 512 -1.49 15.89 0.98
CA LEU A 512 -1.56 14.49 0.60
C LEU A 512 -2.62 14.23 -0.49
N GLN A 513 -3.80 14.86 -0.41
CA GLN A 513 -4.83 14.75 -1.44
C GLN A 513 -4.33 15.32 -2.77
N ASP A 514 -3.78 16.52 -2.75
CA ASP A 514 -3.30 17.20 -3.95
C ASP A 514 -2.17 16.42 -4.64
N VAL A 515 -1.20 15.92 -3.87
CA VAL A 515 -0.08 15.11 -4.37
C VAL A 515 -0.57 13.78 -4.95
N THR A 516 -1.45 13.08 -4.24
CA THR A 516 -1.90 11.74 -4.66
C THR A 516 -2.83 11.78 -5.87
N ASP A 517 -3.59 12.84 -6.08
CA ASP A 517 -4.42 13.03 -7.29
C ASP A 517 -3.57 13.17 -8.57
N VAL A 518 -2.42 13.83 -8.47
CA VAL A 518 -1.44 13.92 -9.56
C VAL A 518 -0.73 12.58 -9.75
N ASP A 519 -0.30 11.97 -8.66
CA ASP A 519 0.42 10.70 -8.68
C ASP A 519 -0.41 9.57 -9.27
N LEU A 520 -1.70 9.49 -8.97
CA LEU A 520 -2.61 8.48 -9.54
C LEU A 520 -2.58 8.50 -11.07
N LYS A 521 -2.66 9.67 -11.68
CA LYS A 521 -2.63 9.84 -13.14
C LYS A 521 -1.26 9.51 -13.73
N THR A 522 -0.21 9.98 -13.08
CA THR A 522 1.18 9.79 -13.51
C THR A 522 1.55 8.32 -13.49
N VAL A 523 1.31 7.63 -12.40
CA VAL A 523 1.66 6.22 -12.21
C VAL A 523 0.87 5.31 -13.16
N ASN A 524 -0.43 5.53 -13.31
CA ASN A 524 -1.24 4.78 -14.27
C ASN A 524 -0.73 4.95 -15.70
N THR A 525 -0.39 6.18 -16.09
CA THR A 525 0.14 6.45 -17.44
C THR A 525 1.49 5.76 -17.67
N ILE A 526 2.41 5.86 -16.71
CA ILE A 526 3.74 5.25 -16.81
C ILE A 526 3.65 3.72 -16.83
N SER A 527 2.83 3.12 -15.97
CA SER A 527 2.69 1.66 -15.92
C SER A 527 2.07 1.09 -17.20
N ILE A 528 1.03 1.73 -17.74
CA ILE A 528 0.44 1.34 -19.03
C ILE A 528 1.46 1.44 -20.14
N LEU A 529 2.20 2.56 -20.22
CA LEU A 529 3.21 2.77 -21.26
C LEU A 529 4.37 1.76 -21.15
N ALA A 530 4.87 1.52 -19.94
CA ALA A 530 5.93 0.55 -19.71
C ALA A 530 5.54 -0.86 -20.13
N ILE A 531 4.36 -1.32 -19.72
CA ILE A 531 3.85 -2.65 -20.07
C ILE A 531 3.54 -2.74 -21.58
N PHE A 532 3.01 -1.68 -22.18
CA PHE A 532 2.79 -1.60 -23.63
C PHE A 532 4.10 -1.83 -24.40
N ILE A 533 5.18 -1.13 -24.02
CA ILE A 533 6.50 -1.26 -24.65
C ILE A 533 7.06 -2.67 -24.44
N ILE A 534 6.95 -3.22 -23.23
CA ILE A 534 7.46 -4.57 -22.93
C ILE A 534 6.74 -5.62 -23.77
N ILE A 535 5.41 -5.58 -23.83
CA ILE A 535 4.62 -6.52 -24.66
C ILE A 535 5.02 -6.39 -26.12
N MET A 536 5.21 -5.15 -26.63
CA MET A 536 5.64 -4.90 -28.00
C MET A 536 6.99 -5.56 -28.31
N VAL A 537 7.95 -5.46 -27.40
CA VAL A 537 9.28 -6.06 -27.55
C VAL A 537 9.25 -7.58 -27.42
N VAL A 538 8.55 -8.11 -26.41
CA VAL A 538 8.46 -9.55 -26.13
C VAL A 538 7.80 -10.30 -27.29
N PHE A 539 6.68 -9.82 -27.79
CA PHE A 539 5.95 -10.48 -28.88
C PHE A 539 6.35 -9.99 -30.27
N LYS A 540 7.21 -8.97 -30.36
CA LYS A 540 7.58 -8.33 -31.63
C LYS A 540 6.34 -7.99 -32.46
N SER A 541 5.37 -7.34 -31.82
CA SER A 541 4.04 -7.06 -32.34
C SER A 541 3.63 -5.63 -32.01
N ILE A 542 3.02 -4.95 -32.96
CA ILE A 542 2.46 -3.61 -32.74
C ILE A 542 1.02 -3.70 -32.21
N SER A 543 0.23 -4.69 -32.66
CA SER A 543 -1.20 -4.80 -32.30
C SER A 543 -1.47 -5.51 -30.97
N LEU A 544 -0.64 -6.47 -30.58
CA LEU A 544 -0.82 -7.22 -29.33
C LEU A 544 -0.81 -6.34 -28.08
N PRO A 545 0.07 -5.34 -27.95
CA PRO A 545 0.03 -4.43 -26.80
C PRO A 545 -1.33 -3.77 -26.61
N PHE A 546 -1.94 -3.23 -27.69
CA PHE A 546 -3.26 -2.60 -27.61
C PHE A 546 -4.34 -3.58 -27.13
N ILE A 547 -4.33 -4.83 -27.64
CA ILE A 547 -5.32 -5.84 -27.28
C ILE A 547 -5.14 -6.29 -25.83
N LEU A 548 -3.91 -6.59 -25.43
CA LEU A 548 -3.63 -7.11 -24.09
C LEU A 548 -3.86 -6.04 -23.01
N VAL A 549 -3.37 -4.83 -23.23
CA VAL A 549 -3.58 -3.72 -22.28
C VAL A 549 -5.08 -3.40 -22.18
N ALA A 550 -5.82 -3.34 -23.27
CA ALA A 550 -7.27 -3.08 -23.23
C ALA A 550 -8.03 -4.14 -22.43
N VAL A 551 -7.65 -5.42 -22.54
CA VAL A 551 -8.28 -6.52 -21.78
C VAL A 551 -7.95 -6.44 -20.30
N ILE A 552 -6.71 -6.07 -19.94
CA ILE A 552 -6.27 -5.98 -18.54
C ILE A 552 -6.84 -4.73 -17.88
N GLU A 553 -6.80 -3.57 -18.57
CA GLU A 553 -7.42 -2.33 -18.07
C GLU A 553 -8.92 -2.49 -17.85
N PHE A 554 -9.61 -3.22 -18.74
CA PHE A 554 -11.00 -3.56 -18.51
C PHE A 554 -11.20 -4.34 -17.19
N ALA A 555 -10.32 -5.30 -16.88
CA ALA A 555 -10.40 -6.04 -15.61
C ALA A 555 -10.17 -5.13 -14.40
N ILE A 556 -9.24 -4.16 -14.52
CA ILE A 556 -8.99 -3.17 -13.48
C ILE A 556 -10.20 -2.26 -13.29
N PHE A 557 -10.78 -1.73 -14.38
CA PHE A 557 -11.98 -0.88 -14.31
C PHE A 557 -13.18 -1.62 -13.69
N VAL A 558 -13.39 -2.89 -14.04
CA VAL A 558 -14.44 -3.71 -13.41
C VAL A 558 -14.15 -3.88 -11.92
N ASN A 559 -12.90 -4.14 -11.54
CA ASN A 559 -12.53 -4.27 -10.13
C ASN A 559 -12.77 -2.97 -9.35
N MET A 560 -12.28 -1.85 -9.86
CA MET A 560 -12.38 -0.55 -9.20
C MET A 560 -13.79 0.04 -9.21
N SER A 561 -14.66 -0.37 -10.15
CA SER A 561 -16.04 0.09 -10.19
C SER A 561 -16.93 -0.54 -9.11
N VAL A 562 -16.58 -1.71 -8.57
CA VAL A 562 -17.40 -2.42 -7.59
C VAL A 562 -17.65 -1.60 -6.31
N PRO A 563 -16.65 -0.96 -5.67
CA PRO A 563 -16.89 -0.13 -4.49
C PRO A 563 -17.84 1.04 -4.78
N TYR A 564 -17.69 1.70 -5.93
CA TYR A 564 -18.60 2.77 -6.36
C TYR A 564 -20.07 2.32 -6.37
N TYR A 565 -20.36 1.17 -7.02
CA TYR A 565 -21.73 0.63 -7.07
C TYR A 565 -22.23 0.09 -5.72
N GLN A 566 -21.32 -0.15 -4.77
CA GLN A 566 -21.66 -0.50 -3.39
C GLN A 566 -21.84 0.72 -2.48
N GLY A 567 -21.62 1.95 -3.00
CA GLY A 567 -21.64 3.18 -2.21
C GLY A 567 -20.51 3.25 -1.17
N LYS A 568 -19.38 2.58 -1.43
CA LYS A 568 -18.22 2.54 -0.54
C LYS A 568 -17.10 3.42 -1.07
N GLU A 569 -16.44 4.10 -0.16
CA GLU A 569 -15.17 4.77 -0.43
C GLU A 569 -14.01 3.77 -0.27
N VAL A 570 -12.88 4.08 -0.90
CA VAL A 570 -11.66 3.27 -0.86
C VAL A 570 -10.52 4.13 -0.32
N VAL A 571 -9.63 3.56 0.48
CA VAL A 571 -8.44 4.29 0.94
C VAL A 571 -7.58 4.69 -0.26
N PHE A 572 -7.10 5.92 -0.28
CA PHE A 572 -6.36 6.50 -1.42
C PHE A 572 -5.16 5.66 -1.87
N VAL A 573 -4.40 5.09 -0.94
CA VAL A 573 -3.25 4.22 -1.25
C VAL A 573 -3.67 3.02 -2.08
N ALA A 574 -4.84 2.42 -1.77
CA ALA A 574 -5.32 1.25 -2.50
C ALA A 574 -5.65 1.59 -3.97
N SER A 575 -6.26 2.76 -4.23
CA SER A 575 -6.58 3.20 -5.60
C SER A 575 -5.33 3.37 -6.46
N ILE A 576 -4.25 3.91 -5.91
CA ILE A 576 -2.98 4.12 -6.63
C ILE A 576 -2.29 2.78 -6.89
N VAL A 577 -2.18 1.97 -5.85
CA VAL A 577 -1.36 0.75 -5.86
C VAL A 577 -2.01 -0.37 -6.68
N ILE A 578 -3.35 -0.48 -6.65
CA ILE A 578 -4.09 -1.54 -7.36
C ILE A 578 -3.87 -1.46 -8.87
N GLY A 579 -3.92 -0.28 -9.47
CA GLY A 579 -3.68 -0.11 -10.90
C GLY A 579 -2.37 -0.78 -11.35
N CYS A 580 -1.28 -0.46 -10.68
CA CYS A 580 0.05 -0.99 -10.99
C CYS A 580 0.22 -2.47 -10.66
N ILE A 581 -0.20 -2.88 -9.44
CA ILE A 581 -0.02 -4.27 -8.98
C ILE A 581 -0.89 -5.21 -9.80
N GLN A 582 -2.16 -4.90 -9.99
CA GLN A 582 -3.06 -5.75 -10.77
C GLN A 582 -2.60 -5.82 -12.23
N LEU A 583 -2.21 -4.69 -12.83
CA LEU A 583 -1.66 -4.65 -14.19
C LEU A 583 -0.41 -5.53 -14.30
N GLY A 584 0.55 -5.38 -13.39
CA GLY A 584 1.80 -6.14 -13.38
C GLY A 584 1.62 -7.64 -13.11
N ALA A 585 0.76 -8.01 -12.14
CA ALA A 585 0.59 -9.40 -11.72
C ALA A 585 -0.34 -10.20 -12.65
N THR A 586 -1.25 -9.56 -13.38
CA THR A 586 -2.25 -10.28 -14.18
C THR A 586 -1.96 -10.28 -15.67
N VAL A 587 -1.03 -9.44 -16.14
CA VAL A 587 -0.53 -9.48 -17.51
C VAL A 587 0.08 -10.83 -17.86
N ASP A 588 0.63 -11.52 -16.87
CA ASP A 588 1.28 -12.83 -16.99
C ASP A 588 0.31 -13.91 -17.53
N TYR A 589 -0.94 -13.86 -17.11
CA TYR A 589 -1.99 -14.77 -17.61
C TYR A 589 -2.24 -14.55 -19.11
N ALA A 590 -2.29 -13.29 -19.51
CA ALA A 590 -2.48 -12.91 -20.91
C ALA A 590 -1.25 -13.26 -21.75
N ILE A 591 -0.04 -13.04 -21.24
CA ILE A 591 1.23 -13.41 -21.90
C ILE A 591 1.32 -14.92 -22.10
N LEU A 592 0.95 -15.73 -21.09
CA LEU A 592 0.96 -17.18 -21.19
C LEU A 592 0.07 -17.69 -22.34
N MET A 593 -1.18 -17.23 -22.39
CA MET A 593 -2.12 -17.63 -23.44
C MET A 593 -1.67 -17.12 -24.81
N THR A 594 -1.18 -15.89 -24.89
CA THR A 594 -0.68 -15.27 -26.13
C THR A 594 0.53 -16.02 -26.69
N SER A 595 1.47 -16.42 -25.83
CA SER A 595 2.66 -17.19 -26.24
C SER A 595 2.29 -18.55 -26.83
N ARG A 596 1.31 -19.24 -26.22
CA ARG A 596 0.77 -20.48 -26.76
C ARG A 596 0.07 -20.27 -28.09
N TYR A 597 -0.75 -19.24 -28.21
CA TYR A 597 -1.42 -18.86 -29.43
C TYR A 597 -0.42 -18.54 -30.56
N GLN A 598 0.63 -17.75 -30.27
CA GLN A 598 1.71 -17.44 -31.22
C GLN A 598 2.40 -18.71 -31.72
N LYS A 599 2.73 -19.64 -30.80
CA LYS A 599 3.36 -20.92 -31.16
C LYS A 599 2.50 -21.73 -32.11
N GLU A 600 1.21 -21.91 -31.81
CA GLU A 600 0.31 -22.72 -32.64
C GLU A 600 0.02 -22.06 -34.00
N ARG A 601 -0.10 -20.75 -34.06
CA ARG A 601 -0.23 -20.00 -35.34
C ARG A 601 1.06 -20.08 -36.14
N GLY A 602 2.22 -20.02 -35.49
CA GLY A 602 3.53 -20.19 -36.14
C GLY A 602 3.71 -21.55 -36.81
N LEU A 603 3.06 -22.59 -36.27
CA LEU A 603 3.00 -23.93 -36.88
C LEU A 603 2.03 -24.02 -38.07
N GLY A 604 1.36 -22.94 -38.45
CA GLY A 604 0.47 -22.87 -39.62
C GLY A 604 -0.97 -23.35 -39.38
N LYS A 605 -1.36 -23.61 -38.11
CA LYS A 605 -2.72 -24.04 -37.75
C LYS A 605 -3.75 -22.92 -38.02
N SER A 606 -5.01 -23.29 -38.20
CA SER A 606 -6.09 -22.33 -38.37
C SER A 606 -6.30 -21.48 -37.12
N LYS A 607 -6.90 -20.29 -37.25
CA LYS A 607 -7.13 -19.40 -36.09
C LYS A 607 -7.97 -20.07 -35.00
N LYS A 608 -9.06 -20.77 -35.37
CA LYS A 608 -9.93 -21.48 -34.44
C LYS A 608 -9.19 -22.58 -33.67
N GLU A 609 -8.41 -23.38 -34.39
CA GLU A 609 -7.62 -24.46 -33.80
C GLU A 609 -6.52 -23.95 -32.88
N SER A 610 -5.77 -22.91 -33.31
CA SER A 610 -4.70 -22.32 -32.55
C SER A 610 -5.20 -21.71 -31.24
N ILE A 611 -6.33 -20.99 -31.26
CA ILE A 611 -6.95 -20.40 -30.09
C ILE A 611 -7.51 -21.49 -29.16
N ALA A 612 -8.17 -22.52 -29.68
CA ALA A 612 -8.69 -23.62 -28.90
C ALA A 612 -7.58 -24.39 -28.16
N ILE A 613 -6.46 -24.66 -28.83
CA ILE A 613 -5.30 -25.34 -28.23
C ILE A 613 -4.64 -24.42 -27.18
N ALA A 614 -4.40 -23.16 -27.51
CA ALA A 614 -3.80 -22.20 -26.60
C ALA A 614 -4.63 -22.06 -25.33
N HIS A 615 -5.94 -21.88 -25.46
CA HIS A 615 -6.86 -21.76 -24.34
C HIS A 615 -6.89 -23.04 -23.48
N LYS A 616 -7.07 -24.21 -24.09
CA LYS A 616 -7.09 -25.50 -23.40
C LYS A 616 -5.81 -25.75 -22.61
N THR A 617 -4.64 -25.48 -23.20
CA THR A 617 -3.34 -25.74 -22.56
C THR A 617 -2.95 -24.73 -21.50
N SER A 618 -3.48 -23.48 -21.57
CA SER A 618 -3.17 -22.42 -20.60
C SER A 618 -4.18 -22.34 -19.46
N MET A 619 -5.42 -22.80 -19.66
CA MET A 619 -6.52 -22.61 -18.73
C MET A 619 -6.22 -23.16 -17.32
N LYS A 620 -5.69 -24.40 -17.22
CA LYS A 620 -5.36 -25.00 -15.91
C LYS A 620 -4.36 -24.12 -15.15
N SER A 621 -3.28 -23.70 -15.80
CA SER A 621 -2.27 -22.85 -15.17
C SER A 621 -2.83 -21.48 -14.74
N ILE A 622 -3.61 -20.82 -15.59
CA ILE A 622 -4.22 -19.51 -15.30
C ILE A 622 -5.18 -19.61 -14.11
N VAL A 623 -6.00 -20.66 -14.03
CA VAL A 623 -6.92 -20.87 -12.91
C VAL A 623 -6.15 -21.10 -11.61
N ILE A 624 -5.11 -21.95 -11.64
CA ILE A 624 -4.31 -22.23 -10.44
C ILE A 624 -3.62 -20.95 -9.95
N SER A 625 -3.00 -20.18 -10.85
CA SER A 625 -2.36 -18.92 -10.54
C SER A 625 -3.33 -17.90 -9.95
N GLY A 626 -4.48 -17.71 -10.58
CA GLY A 626 -5.51 -16.80 -10.08
C GLY A 626 -6.06 -17.21 -8.71
N CYS A 627 -6.31 -18.51 -8.49
CA CYS A 627 -6.73 -19.03 -7.19
C CYS A 627 -5.64 -18.88 -6.12
N SER A 628 -4.38 -19.07 -6.48
CA SER A 628 -3.24 -18.90 -5.56
C SER A 628 -3.07 -17.44 -5.14
N PHE A 629 -3.15 -16.51 -6.09
CA PHE A 629 -3.09 -15.09 -5.78
C PHE A 629 -4.29 -14.62 -4.96
N PHE A 630 -5.50 -15.10 -5.31
CA PHE A 630 -6.71 -14.88 -4.53
C PHE A 630 -6.54 -15.38 -3.09
N SER A 631 -6.08 -16.61 -2.89
CA SER A 631 -5.95 -17.21 -1.56
C SER A 631 -4.93 -16.51 -0.68
N ALA A 632 -3.80 -16.06 -1.26
CA ALA A 632 -2.78 -15.34 -0.54
C ALA A 632 -3.29 -14.00 0.01
N THR A 633 -4.15 -13.29 -0.74
CA THR A 633 -4.64 -11.95 -0.39
C THR A 633 -5.96 -11.95 0.36
N PHE A 634 -6.89 -12.84 0.02
CA PHE A 634 -8.25 -12.88 0.55
C PHE A 634 -8.30 -13.09 2.06
N GLY A 635 -7.52 -14.05 2.58
CA GLY A 635 -7.53 -14.35 4.01
C GLY A 635 -7.00 -13.21 4.87
N VAL A 636 -6.02 -12.48 4.36
CA VAL A 636 -5.47 -11.29 5.03
C VAL A 636 -6.52 -10.18 5.05
N GLY A 637 -7.18 -9.93 3.92
CA GLY A 637 -8.23 -8.91 3.82
C GLY A 637 -9.45 -9.18 4.73
N LEU A 638 -9.73 -10.44 5.07
CA LEU A 638 -10.78 -10.79 6.03
C LEU A 638 -10.35 -10.64 7.49
N TYR A 639 -9.07 -10.84 7.78
CA TYR A 639 -8.56 -10.88 9.16
C TYR A 639 -8.12 -9.52 9.68
N THR A 640 -7.52 -8.69 8.83
CA THR A 640 -6.94 -7.41 9.25
C THR A 640 -7.95 -6.44 9.81
N GLN A 641 -7.56 -5.76 10.88
CA GLN A 641 -8.31 -4.66 11.48
C GLN A 641 -7.89 -3.29 10.91
N VAL A 642 -6.78 -3.22 10.18
CA VAL A 642 -6.30 -1.99 9.53
C VAL A 642 -6.91 -1.91 8.13
N ASP A 643 -7.87 -0.99 7.91
CA ASP A 643 -8.59 -0.90 6.62
C ASP A 643 -7.65 -0.58 5.44
N MET A 644 -6.56 0.13 5.65
CA MET A 644 -5.55 0.34 4.60
C MET A 644 -5.04 -0.98 4.01
N ILE A 645 -4.66 -1.93 4.85
CA ILE A 645 -4.21 -3.25 4.43
C ILE A 645 -5.38 -4.06 3.91
N GLY A 646 -6.52 -3.98 4.58
CA GLY A 646 -7.76 -4.68 4.23
C GLY A 646 -8.28 -4.27 2.85
N SER A 647 -8.38 -2.99 2.58
CA SER A 647 -8.83 -2.46 1.29
C SER A 647 -7.91 -2.90 0.15
N ILE A 648 -6.59 -2.79 0.31
CA ILE A 648 -5.62 -3.23 -0.71
C ILE A 648 -5.75 -4.74 -0.97
N THR A 649 -5.74 -5.56 0.06
CA THR A 649 -5.77 -7.01 -0.08
C THR A 649 -7.12 -7.53 -0.59
N ASN A 650 -8.25 -6.92 -0.20
CA ASN A 650 -9.57 -7.23 -0.72
C ASN A 650 -9.72 -6.85 -2.20
N LEU A 651 -9.22 -5.67 -2.60
CA LEU A 651 -9.20 -5.26 -4.00
C LEU A 651 -8.31 -6.18 -4.84
N LEU A 652 -7.15 -6.59 -4.32
CA LEU A 652 -6.24 -7.51 -5.01
C LEU A 652 -6.85 -8.90 -5.15
N SER A 653 -7.49 -9.44 -4.11
CA SER A 653 -8.13 -10.76 -4.16
C SER A 653 -9.27 -10.79 -5.18
N ARG A 654 -10.13 -9.77 -5.15
CA ARG A 654 -11.21 -9.62 -6.14
C ARG A 654 -10.64 -9.39 -7.54
N GLY A 655 -9.60 -8.56 -7.67
CA GLY A 655 -8.88 -8.31 -8.90
C GLY A 655 -8.30 -9.57 -9.53
N ALA A 656 -7.74 -10.49 -8.72
CA ALA A 656 -7.23 -11.77 -9.17
C ALA A 656 -8.32 -12.62 -9.83
N VAL A 657 -9.50 -12.70 -9.22
CA VAL A 657 -10.65 -13.44 -9.78
C VAL A 657 -11.14 -12.79 -11.07
N ILE A 658 -11.36 -11.47 -11.04
CA ILE A 658 -11.87 -10.73 -12.21
C ILE A 658 -10.89 -10.84 -13.38
N SER A 659 -9.59 -10.63 -13.15
CA SER A 659 -8.58 -10.72 -14.21
C SER A 659 -8.47 -12.13 -14.78
N THR A 660 -8.54 -13.16 -13.94
CA THR A 660 -8.57 -14.56 -14.38
C THR A 660 -9.77 -14.81 -15.31
N LEU A 661 -10.96 -14.38 -14.91
CA LEU A 661 -12.16 -14.53 -15.71
C LEU A 661 -12.07 -13.73 -17.03
N VAL A 662 -11.63 -12.48 -16.97
CA VAL A 662 -11.48 -11.63 -18.15
C VAL A 662 -10.49 -12.24 -19.13
N VAL A 663 -9.34 -12.73 -18.68
CA VAL A 663 -8.34 -13.37 -19.55
C VAL A 663 -8.90 -14.67 -20.15
N LEU A 664 -9.60 -15.49 -19.38
CA LEU A 664 -10.16 -16.76 -19.89
C LEU A 664 -11.32 -16.56 -20.86
N PHE A 665 -12.18 -15.59 -20.64
CA PHE A 665 -13.41 -15.44 -21.45
C PHE A 665 -13.26 -14.42 -22.58
N ILE A 666 -12.61 -13.28 -22.33
CA ILE A 666 -12.57 -12.16 -23.26
C ILE A 666 -11.37 -12.21 -24.19
N LEU A 667 -10.18 -12.57 -23.70
CA LEU A 667 -8.95 -12.60 -24.52
C LEU A 667 -9.06 -13.54 -25.73
N PRO A 668 -9.61 -14.78 -25.62
CA PRO A 668 -9.84 -15.63 -26.80
C PRO A 668 -10.79 -15.01 -27.83
N ALA A 669 -11.80 -14.25 -27.38
CA ALA A 669 -12.71 -13.54 -28.26
C ALA A 669 -12.00 -12.43 -29.03
N MET A 670 -11.12 -11.68 -28.36
CA MET A 670 -10.28 -10.67 -28.99
C MET A 670 -9.34 -11.28 -30.04
N PHE A 671 -8.69 -12.41 -29.73
CA PHE A 671 -7.87 -13.12 -30.71
C PHE A 671 -8.68 -13.59 -31.93
N MET A 672 -9.94 -14.07 -31.73
CA MET A 672 -10.79 -14.50 -32.85
C MET A 672 -11.12 -13.36 -33.79
N ILE A 673 -11.29 -12.15 -33.29
CA ILE A 673 -11.65 -10.97 -34.10
C ILE A 673 -10.41 -10.38 -34.77
N PHE A 674 -9.37 -10.15 -33.98
CA PHE A 674 -8.19 -9.43 -34.42
C PHE A 674 -7.07 -10.33 -34.97
N ASP A 675 -7.31 -11.66 -35.17
CA ASP A 675 -6.31 -12.61 -35.73
C ASP A 675 -5.63 -12.10 -37.00
N SER A 676 -6.40 -11.54 -37.95
CA SER A 676 -5.83 -11.03 -39.18
C SER A 676 -4.87 -9.86 -38.93
N LEU A 677 -5.25 -8.92 -38.05
CA LEU A 677 -4.43 -7.78 -37.69
C LEU A 677 -3.14 -8.25 -36.96
N ILE A 678 -3.29 -9.17 -36.00
CA ILE A 678 -2.18 -9.74 -35.25
C ILE A 678 -1.17 -10.40 -36.20
N CYS A 679 -1.63 -11.24 -37.10
CA CYS A 679 -0.75 -11.95 -38.04
C CYS A 679 -0.01 -11.01 -39.02
N HIS A 680 -0.59 -9.84 -39.35
CA HIS A 680 0.06 -8.88 -40.25
C HIS A 680 1.07 -7.97 -39.53
N THR A 681 0.84 -7.68 -38.26
CA THR A 681 1.64 -6.71 -37.47
C THR A 681 2.62 -7.37 -36.53
N SER A 682 2.73 -8.71 -36.53
CA SER A 682 3.55 -9.46 -35.59
C SER A 682 4.53 -10.39 -36.26
N ILE A 683 5.70 -10.57 -35.69
CA ILE A 683 6.71 -11.52 -36.11
C ILE A 683 6.47 -12.88 -35.41
N GLY A 684 6.57 -13.97 -36.18
CA GLY A 684 6.40 -15.34 -35.65
C GLY A 684 4.98 -15.89 -35.73
N PHE A 685 4.05 -15.14 -36.30
CA PHE A 685 2.76 -15.64 -36.77
C PHE A 685 2.82 -16.02 -38.26
N ALA A 686 2.21 -17.16 -38.64
CA ALA A 686 2.24 -17.61 -40.02
C ALA A 686 1.49 -16.62 -40.93
N LYS A 687 2.18 -16.05 -41.91
CA LYS A 687 1.54 -15.36 -43.01
C LYS A 687 0.77 -16.41 -43.81
N LYS A 688 -0.54 -16.23 -44.02
CA LYS A 688 -1.31 -17.04 -44.97
C LYS A 688 -0.56 -17.06 -46.30
N LYS A 689 0.01 -18.21 -46.69
CA LYS A 689 0.27 -18.46 -48.09
C LYS A 689 -1.09 -18.58 -48.76
N PRO A 690 -1.39 -17.81 -49.83
CA PRO A 690 -2.61 -18.05 -50.60
C PRO A 690 -2.58 -19.51 -51.05
N ALA A 691 -3.64 -20.25 -50.78
CA ALA A 691 -3.82 -21.59 -51.28
C ALA A 691 -3.71 -21.50 -52.80
N LYS A 692 -2.64 -22.03 -53.40
CA LYS A 692 -2.61 -22.33 -54.81
C LYS A 692 -3.69 -23.39 -55.03
N GLU A 693 -4.80 -22.98 -55.59
CA GLU A 693 -5.75 -23.90 -56.24
C GLU A 693 -4.93 -24.81 -57.16
N LYS A 694 -4.79 -26.07 -56.78
CA LYS A 694 -4.46 -27.09 -57.78
C LYS A 694 -5.68 -27.23 -58.67
N LYS A 695 -5.65 -26.55 -59.80
CA LYS A 695 -6.40 -27.00 -60.97
C LYS A 695 -5.82 -28.36 -61.36
N GLN A 696 -6.58 -29.40 -61.19
CA GLN A 696 -6.69 -30.55 -62.06
C GLN A 696 -8.13 -30.98 -62.10
#